data_d259e943bc41e36013da9dc5b559a6bc
#
_entry.id   d259e943bc41e36013da9dc5b559a6bc
#
_cell.length_a   1.000
_cell.length_b   1.000
_cell.length_c   1.000
_cell.angle_alpha   90.00
_cell.angle_beta   90.00
_cell.angle_gamma   90.00
#
_symmetry.space_group_name_H-M   'P 1'
#
loop_
_entity.id
_entity.type
_entity.pdbx_description
1 polymer ?
#
loop_
_entity_poly.entity_id
_entity_poly.type
_entity_poly.pdbx_seq_one_letter_code
_entity_poly.pdbx_strand_id
1 'polypeptide(L)'
;FKGHPKTQSAKLNVIDKSHISTSHLPDVWERVDEWYNFKKAPSKEDVTVLVTIDEASYQGGDNNGWHPMVWYHNYDGGRAYYTEFGHTDESFADPNYLKHILGGIKYAIGNGAKLDYSKATTQNVPEDDRFTKNVLAGGMFDEPTEIAILPNLDILVSQRKGELMYYNHVTQKADQVAKLNVYHKSGTPGVNAEEGFMGITADPDYAKNHFIYAYYAPVDTSVNRLSRFVFKDGQLDFKSEKVILDVASTRKICCHTGGSLTFGNDRNLYLSTGDNSTPFNQPNSKFTLDGYGPMDNRPGFEQWDARRSSSNTNDLRGKVLRIKVDEQGNYTIPEGNLFPPGTPKTRPEIYAMGTRNSYRIAVDKKTNYLYWGDVGPDAQEDKPNERGPRGYDEMNQAKKAGYFGWPLFIGNNYPYRQFDYETGKVGEFFDPKKPLNLSKNNTGLVELPPVSPAFIYYPYAASPDFPEVGTGGRNAMAGPTYHSEYYPSSTRYPSYYDNKVLFYEWIRGFFKWVTLDKDGNYEKMEPFMPHLKFNSAIDVEVGPDGRLYGVEYGSGWFTKNADAALFRIDYNGGNRAPKPVVSVNKTTGAIPFTVKVSAEGTTDPDKDALTYVWHFGAVTQKASASPNASFTFTKAGDYSIYVEVKDGKGAVTKSEVMKVYAGNEAPNVTVKNVGNNNFYFPGVPVPYEVLINDKEDGTTEKGTIDNKSVYVKVDYVSGTDKAQVVGHQIITSAMEGKNLAATLDCKVCHKENEKSIGPAYKQVAQRYQNDSKAKAYLSNKIIKGGGGVWGETAMAAHPDLKPSDAEMIVDWILGLNKKEEPSLPSKGIITPTEKDMGRGNIMQITATYTDKGGKGLRPQSGVGNLILKSPVISVDANSSLEKVTIAEFGGRKLAVATDQTGLLRFNNLNLSNVAALEMNYMMRAVPDFGFVISWHVNSADGQLLGEVKIGHDTDPKVNKVTVPLSNVPSGAFNLVMKITKSNPKELQAVAITSMKLIAK
;
A
#
# COMPACT_ATOMS: atom_id res chain seq x y z
N PHE A 1 5.84 -20.97 13.75
CA PHE A 1 6.96 -21.93 13.63
C PHE A 1 8.28 -21.14 13.51
N LYS A 2 9.42 -21.83 13.88
CA LYS A 2 10.77 -21.28 13.79
C LYS A 2 11.48 -21.75 12.50
N GLY A 3 11.05 -22.89 11.97
CA GLY A 3 11.59 -23.56 10.80
C GLY A 3 11.63 -25.06 11.01
N HIS A 4 12.15 -25.81 10.03
CA HIS A 4 12.27 -27.27 10.07
C HIS A 4 13.56 -27.72 9.36
N PRO A 5 14.17 -28.84 9.77
CA PRO A 5 15.22 -29.51 8.99
C PRO A 5 14.60 -30.23 7.78
N LYS A 6 15.45 -30.89 6.97
CA LYS A 6 14.97 -31.73 5.87
C LYS A 6 14.18 -32.91 6.41
N THR A 7 13.20 -33.39 5.64
CA THR A 7 12.42 -34.63 5.89
C THR A 7 13.35 -35.77 6.24
N GLN A 8 13.11 -36.43 7.36
CA GLN A 8 13.96 -37.49 7.92
C GLN A 8 13.20 -38.36 8.90
N SER A 9 13.78 -39.52 9.25
CA SER A 9 13.20 -40.42 10.28
C SER A 9 13.45 -39.85 11.68
N ALA A 10 12.44 -39.97 12.56
CA ALA A 10 12.57 -39.63 13.97
C ALA A 10 11.69 -40.57 14.82
N LYS A 11 11.99 -40.63 16.13
CA LYS A 11 11.22 -41.41 17.13
C LYS A 11 10.22 -40.48 17.84
N LEU A 12 8.99 -40.87 17.82
CA LEU A 12 7.87 -40.22 18.48
C LEU A 12 7.48 -40.99 19.72
N ASN A 13 7.47 -40.31 20.87
CA ASN A 13 7.04 -40.91 22.14
C ASN A 13 5.55 -40.65 22.32
N VAL A 14 4.75 -41.71 22.30
CA VAL A 14 3.30 -41.65 22.57
C VAL A 14 3.10 -41.67 24.07
N ILE A 15 2.89 -40.46 24.64
CA ILE A 15 2.85 -40.29 26.11
C ILE A 15 1.46 -40.46 26.71
N ASP A 16 0.41 -40.39 25.88
CA ASP A 16 -0.97 -40.71 26.30
C ASP A 16 -1.66 -41.58 25.26
N LYS A 17 -1.98 -42.80 25.62
CA LYS A 17 -2.69 -43.81 24.81
C LYS A 17 -4.17 -43.93 25.18
N SER A 18 -4.66 -43.14 26.10
CA SER A 18 -6.09 -43.14 26.44
C SER A 18 -6.94 -42.41 25.39
N HIS A 19 -6.31 -41.53 24.58
CA HIS A 19 -7.03 -40.76 23.59
C HIS A 19 -7.30 -41.58 22.32
N ILE A 20 -8.48 -41.37 21.72
CA ILE A 20 -8.97 -42.10 20.53
C ILE A 20 -7.99 -42.01 19.33
N SER A 21 -7.18 -40.95 19.21
CA SER A 21 -6.20 -40.77 18.12
C SER A 21 -4.88 -41.51 18.35
N THR A 22 -4.59 -41.92 19.57
CA THR A 22 -3.29 -42.50 19.95
C THR A 22 -3.38 -43.90 20.54
N SER A 23 -4.56 -44.37 20.87
CA SER A 23 -4.78 -45.69 21.53
C SER A 23 -4.26 -46.90 20.73
N HIS A 24 -4.16 -46.81 19.44
CA HIS A 24 -3.68 -47.83 18.53
C HIS A 24 -2.18 -47.72 18.18
N LEU A 25 -1.54 -46.64 18.54
CA LEU A 25 -0.13 -46.36 18.20
C LEU A 25 0.81 -47.18 19.14
N PRO A 26 2.03 -47.54 18.68
CA PRO A 26 3.06 -48.09 19.55
C PRO A 26 3.54 -47.03 20.56
N ASP A 27 4.19 -47.47 21.66
CA ASP A 27 4.72 -46.54 22.67
C ASP A 27 5.81 -45.61 22.08
N VAL A 28 6.61 -46.15 21.15
CA VAL A 28 7.52 -45.40 20.31
C VAL A 28 7.14 -45.63 18.86
N TRP A 29 6.75 -44.57 18.18
CA TRP A 29 6.35 -44.62 16.80
C TRP A 29 7.45 -44.00 15.93
N GLU A 30 8.17 -44.84 15.21
CA GLU A 30 9.21 -44.36 14.30
C GLU A 30 8.61 -44.11 12.91
N ARG A 31 8.87 -42.88 12.34
CA ARG A 31 8.35 -42.52 11.03
C ARG A 31 9.21 -41.45 10.38
N VAL A 32 9.08 -41.30 9.06
CA VAL A 32 9.68 -40.25 8.26
C VAL A 32 8.65 -39.16 8.05
N ASP A 33 8.99 -37.92 8.40
CA ASP A 33 8.16 -36.75 8.11
C ASP A 33 9.00 -35.47 8.16
N GLU A 34 8.39 -34.30 8.07
CA GLU A 34 9.00 -33.01 8.28
C GLU A 34 8.75 -32.56 9.72
N TRP A 35 9.81 -32.15 10.44
CA TRP A 35 9.74 -31.88 11.88
C TRP A 35 9.91 -30.37 12.15
N TYR A 36 8.83 -29.68 12.52
CA TYR A 36 8.82 -28.24 12.70
C TYR A 36 9.24 -27.82 14.11
N ASN A 37 10.18 -26.92 14.21
CA ASN A 37 10.56 -26.29 15.48
C ASN A 37 9.63 -25.11 15.80
N PHE A 38 9.27 -24.94 17.06
CA PHE A 38 8.42 -23.86 17.55
C PHE A 38 9.25 -22.68 18.07
N LYS A 39 8.82 -21.46 17.80
CA LYS A 39 9.33 -20.26 18.51
C LYS A 39 8.99 -20.32 20.00
N LYS A 40 7.81 -20.86 20.33
CA LYS A 40 7.33 -21.14 21.67
C LYS A 40 6.45 -22.40 21.60
N ALA A 41 6.93 -23.51 22.15
CA ALA A 41 6.14 -24.74 22.23
C ALA A 41 5.01 -24.56 23.26
N PRO A 42 3.83 -25.17 23.06
CA PRO A 42 2.76 -25.13 24.05
C PRO A 42 3.20 -25.84 25.36
N SER A 43 2.75 -25.31 26.48
CA SER A 43 3.05 -25.87 27.80
C SER A 43 2.04 -26.98 28.15
N LYS A 44 2.38 -27.80 29.16
CA LYS A 44 1.48 -28.82 29.69
C LYS A 44 0.29 -28.24 30.44
N GLU A 45 0.39 -27.01 30.88
CA GLU A 45 -0.68 -26.25 31.51
C GLU A 45 -1.71 -25.74 30.52
N ASP A 46 -1.27 -25.46 29.28
CA ASP A 46 -2.12 -24.89 28.22
C ASP A 46 -2.88 -25.99 27.44
N VAL A 47 -2.23 -27.14 27.20
CA VAL A 47 -2.77 -28.21 26.36
C VAL A 47 -2.47 -29.60 26.93
N THR A 48 -3.30 -30.59 26.58
CA THR A 48 -3.02 -32.01 26.88
C THR A 48 -2.21 -32.60 25.71
N VAL A 49 -0.92 -32.84 25.94
CA VAL A 49 -0.03 -33.41 24.94
C VAL A 49 -0.15 -34.91 24.87
N LEU A 50 -0.27 -35.45 23.65
CA LEU A 50 -0.44 -36.86 23.36
C LEU A 50 0.84 -37.51 22.84
N VAL A 51 1.62 -36.80 22.04
CA VAL A 51 2.85 -37.31 21.42
C VAL A 51 3.92 -36.22 21.46
N THR A 52 5.14 -36.60 21.79
CA THR A 52 6.35 -35.75 21.67
C THR A 52 7.36 -36.41 20.74
N ILE A 53 8.29 -35.63 20.16
CA ILE A 53 9.39 -36.19 19.37
C ILE A 53 10.67 -36.23 20.23
N ASP A 54 11.46 -37.28 20.05
CA ASP A 54 12.78 -37.38 20.65
C ASP A 54 13.81 -36.61 19.77
N GLU A 55 14.17 -35.42 20.20
CA GLU A 55 15.13 -34.57 19.46
C GLU A 55 16.52 -35.20 19.28
N ALA A 56 16.89 -36.17 20.12
CA ALA A 56 18.15 -36.92 19.97
C ALA A 56 18.08 -37.96 18.82
N SER A 57 16.89 -38.28 18.32
CA SER A 57 16.68 -39.29 17.29
C SER A 57 16.82 -38.75 15.86
N TYR A 58 16.93 -37.44 15.68
CA TYR A 58 17.06 -36.79 14.37
C TYR A 58 17.93 -35.52 14.42
N GLN A 59 18.25 -34.92 13.25
CA GLN A 59 19.09 -33.72 13.19
C GLN A 59 18.25 -32.46 13.01
N GLY A 60 18.57 -31.41 13.78
CA GLY A 60 17.97 -30.06 13.63
C GLY A 60 16.79 -29.77 14.55
N GLY A 61 16.58 -30.58 15.59
CA GLY A 61 15.67 -30.24 16.69
C GLY A 61 16.18 -29.05 17.51
N ASP A 62 15.33 -28.08 17.84
CA ASP A 62 15.70 -26.84 18.53
C ASP A 62 14.61 -26.38 19.53
N ASN A 63 13.97 -27.32 20.20
CA ASN A 63 12.96 -27.05 21.22
C ASN A 63 13.43 -27.39 22.64
N ASN A 64 14.74 -27.64 22.82
CA ASN A 64 15.39 -27.91 24.11
C ASN A 64 14.77 -29.10 24.89
N GLY A 65 14.42 -30.18 24.17
CA GLY A 65 13.87 -31.42 24.73
C GLY A 65 12.37 -31.41 25.08
N TRP A 66 11.69 -30.26 25.05
CA TRP A 66 10.24 -30.22 25.12
C TRP A 66 9.67 -29.89 23.72
N HIS A 67 9.32 -30.96 23.01
CA HIS A 67 8.88 -30.88 21.63
C HIS A 67 7.58 -31.65 21.41
N PRO A 68 6.41 -31.07 21.76
CA PRO A 68 5.11 -31.66 21.53
C PRO A 68 4.74 -31.65 20.05
N MET A 69 4.25 -32.78 19.55
CA MET A 69 3.86 -32.99 18.14
C MET A 69 2.35 -33.15 17.97
N VAL A 70 1.67 -33.60 19.03
CA VAL A 70 0.23 -33.83 19.01
C VAL A 70 -0.35 -33.45 20.36
N TRP A 71 -1.40 -32.63 20.34
CA TRP A 71 -2.14 -32.24 21.55
C TRP A 71 -3.59 -31.90 21.29
N TYR A 72 -4.35 -31.78 22.35
CA TYR A 72 -5.72 -31.28 22.30
C TYR A 72 -6.03 -30.38 23.50
N HIS A 73 -7.05 -29.55 23.36
CA HIS A 73 -7.61 -28.75 24.44
C HIS A 73 -9.03 -28.27 24.11
N ASN A 74 -9.75 -27.82 25.13
CA ASN A 74 -10.98 -27.07 24.88
C ASN A 74 -10.62 -25.61 24.54
N TYR A 75 -11.23 -25.10 23.49
CA TYR A 75 -10.98 -23.76 23.02
C TYR A 75 -12.29 -23.12 22.58
N ASP A 76 -12.58 -21.95 23.15
CA ASP A 76 -13.68 -21.05 22.76
C ASP A 76 -15.06 -21.77 22.60
N GLY A 77 -15.38 -22.62 23.53
CA GLY A 77 -16.63 -23.43 23.54
C GLY A 77 -16.57 -24.69 22.68
N GLY A 78 -15.48 -24.89 21.95
CA GLY A 78 -15.22 -26.05 21.11
C GLY A 78 -14.12 -26.98 21.62
N ARG A 79 -13.70 -27.88 20.77
CA ARG A 79 -12.59 -28.82 20.98
C ARG A 79 -11.56 -28.61 19.86
N ALA A 80 -10.32 -28.29 20.22
CA ALA A 80 -9.22 -28.18 19.31
C ALA A 80 -8.32 -29.41 19.39
N TYR A 81 -7.91 -29.90 18.24
CA TYR A 81 -6.96 -30.99 18.10
C TYR A 81 -5.88 -30.59 17.11
N TYR A 82 -4.62 -30.72 17.49
CA TYR A 82 -3.47 -30.44 16.66
C TYR A 82 -2.66 -31.72 16.44
N THR A 83 -2.18 -31.90 15.23
CA THR A 83 -1.16 -32.87 14.85
C THR A 83 -0.26 -32.25 13.79
N GLU A 84 1.03 -32.46 13.92
CA GLU A 84 2.06 -31.92 13.02
C GLU A 84 2.34 -32.84 11.84
N PHE A 85 1.87 -34.08 11.89
CA PHE A 85 2.19 -35.11 10.92
C PHE A 85 1.47 -34.92 9.58
N GLY A 86 2.08 -35.47 8.49
CA GLY A 86 1.41 -35.57 7.20
C GLY A 86 1.94 -34.68 6.10
N HIS A 87 3.22 -34.29 6.14
CA HIS A 87 3.84 -33.54 5.06
C HIS A 87 4.07 -34.39 3.80
N THR A 88 4.39 -35.70 3.97
CA THR A 88 4.75 -36.56 2.85
C THR A 88 3.54 -37.36 2.33
N ASP A 89 3.53 -37.69 1.02
CA ASP A 89 2.48 -38.52 0.40
C ASP A 89 2.38 -39.92 1.05
N GLU A 90 3.53 -40.49 1.47
CA GLU A 90 3.61 -41.77 2.16
C GLU A 90 2.87 -41.77 3.48
N SER A 91 2.78 -40.64 4.17
CA SER A 91 2.02 -40.51 5.40
C SER A 91 0.56 -40.89 5.19
N PHE A 92 -0.05 -40.51 4.08
CA PHE A 92 -1.44 -40.81 3.74
C PHE A 92 -1.69 -42.26 3.26
N ALA A 93 -0.63 -43.04 3.10
CA ALA A 93 -0.68 -44.46 2.88
C ALA A 93 -0.45 -45.30 4.17
N ASP A 94 0.01 -44.67 5.28
CA ASP A 94 0.23 -45.31 6.56
C ASP A 94 -1.09 -45.54 7.33
N PRO A 95 -1.51 -46.79 7.58
CA PRO A 95 -2.75 -47.08 8.31
C PRO A 95 -2.78 -46.50 9.74
N ASN A 96 -1.63 -46.38 10.41
CA ASN A 96 -1.55 -45.85 11.75
C ASN A 96 -1.81 -44.32 11.72
N TYR A 97 -1.21 -43.62 10.72
CA TYR A 97 -1.46 -42.21 10.52
C TYR A 97 -2.93 -41.94 10.17
N LEU A 98 -3.53 -42.73 9.25
CA LEU A 98 -4.95 -42.56 8.89
C LEU A 98 -5.89 -42.78 10.08
N LYS A 99 -5.62 -43.74 10.93
CA LYS A 99 -6.38 -43.93 12.17
C LYS A 99 -6.16 -42.81 13.17
N HIS A 100 -4.94 -42.31 13.26
CA HIS A 100 -4.57 -41.17 14.10
C HIS A 100 -5.38 -39.93 13.71
N ILE A 101 -5.35 -39.54 12.41
CA ILE A 101 -6.13 -38.40 11.88
C ILE A 101 -7.62 -38.61 12.10
N LEU A 102 -8.15 -39.79 11.78
CA LEU A 102 -9.58 -40.10 12.02
C LEU A 102 -9.97 -39.96 13.49
N GLY A 103 -9.07 -40.37 14.41
CA GLY A 103 -9.25 -40.19 15.84
C GLY A 103 -9.31 -38.72 16.25
N GLY A 104 -8.43 -37.90 15.72
CA GLY A 104 -8.41 -36.44 15.90
C GLY A 104 -9.69 -35.76 15.41
N ILE A 105 -10.14 -36.12 14.19
CA ILE A 105 -11.40 -35.64 13.62
C ILE A 105 -12.61 -36.05 14.51
N LYS A 106 -12.68 -37.30 14.93
CA LYS A 106 -13.76 -37.78 15.82
C LYS A 106 -13.77 -37.05 17.16
N TYR A 107 -12.59 -36.74 17.71
CA TYR A 107 -12.49 -35.95 18.94
C TYR A 107 -13.03 -34.53 18.72
N ALA A 108 -12.59 -33.85 17.66
CA ALA A 108 -13.02 -32.47 17.36
C ALA A 108 -14.54 -32.39 17.12
N ILE A 109 -15.12 -33.35 16.40
CA ILE A 109 -16.59 -33.47 16.19
C ILE A 109 -17.32 -33.81 17.48
N GLY A 110 -16.69 -34.57 18.40
CA GLY A 110 -17.25 -34.99 19.68
C GLY A 110 -18.33 -36.06 19.58
N ASN A 111 -18.20 -37.00 18.64
CA ASN A 111 -19.14 -38.13 18.46
C ASN A 111 -20.61 -37.70 18.38
N GLY A 112 -20.91 -36.55 17.77
CA GLY A 112 -22.26 -35.99 17.62
C GLY A 112 -22.77 -35.18 18.82
N ALA A 113 -21.95 -34.96 19.85
CA ALA A 113 -22.28 -34.01 20.91
C ALA A 113 -22.35 -32.59 20.37
N LYS A 114 -23.42 -31.85 20.68
CA LYS A 114 -23.53 -30.44 20.29
C LYS A 114 -22.41 -29.62 20.94
N LEU A 115 -21.79 -28.73 20.15
CA LEU A 115 -20.88 -27.73 20.67
C LEU A 115 -21.67 -26.71 21.49
N ASP A 116 -21.09 -26.27 22.60
CA ASP A 116 -21.72 -25.30 23.50
C ASP A 116 -21.15 -23.89 23.17
N TYR A 117 -21.69 -23.28 22.16
CA TYR A 117 -21.28 -21.91 21.74
C TYR A 117 -21.61 -20.82 22.77
N SER A 118 -22.41 -21.15 23.85
CA SER A 118 -22.62 -20.20 24.95
C SER A 118 -21.34 -19.88 25.71
N LYS A 119 -20.32 -20.74 25.59
CA LYS A 119 -18.98 -20.57 26.18
C LYS A 119 -17.97 -19.94 25.21
N ALA A 120 -18.38 -19.67 23.97
CA ALA A 120 -17.53 -19.00 23.01
C ALA A 120 -17.27 -17.55 23.43
N THR A 121 -16.00 -17.15 23.43
CA THR A 121 -15.56 -15.80 23.77
C THR A 121 -15.00 -15.06 22.56
N THR A 122 -14.61 -15.80 21.53
CA THR A 122 -14.10 -15.24 20.29
C THR A 122 -15.20 -14.48 19.57
N GLN A 123 -14.96 -13.21 19.32
CA GLN A 123 -15.87 -12.35 18.57
C GLN A 123 -15.53 -12.42 17.07
N ASN A 124 -16.56 -12.45 16.23
CA ASN A 124 -16.36 -12.32 14.79
C ASN A 124 -15.83 -10.92 14.45
N VAL A 125 -14.87 -10.86 13.54
CA VAL A 125 -14.43 -9.60 12.96
C VAL A 125 -15.64 -8.94 12.28
N PRO A 126 -16.01 -7.73 12.67
CA PRO A 126 -17.07 -7.00 11.96
C PRO A 126 -16.71 -6.80 10.50
N GLU A 127 -17.65 -7.05 9.61
CA GLU A 127 -17.44 -6.90 8.16
C GLU A 127 -17.12 -5.45 7.81
N ASP A 128 -16.09 -5.21 6.99
CA ASP A 128 -15.61 -3.88 6.63
C ASP A 128 -16.69 -2.99 6.02
N ASP A 129 -17.62 -3.55 5.28
CA ASP A 129 -18.71 -2.82 4.63
C ASP A 129 -19.84 -2.37 5.59
N ARG A 130 -19.72 -2.70 6.87
CA ARG A 130 -20.53 -2.10 7.93
C ARG A 130 -20.04 -0.73 8.36
N PHE A 131 -18.84 -0.36 7.94
CA PHE A 131 -18.24 0.93 8.24
C PHE A 131 -18.35 1.87 7.04
N THR A 132 -18.73 3.12 7.31
CA THR A 132 -18.85 4.16 6.27
C THR A 132 -18.08 5.40 6.69
N LYS A 133 -17.15 5.84 5.85
CA LYS A 133 -16.48 7.13 6.00
C LYS A 133 -17.38 8.23 5.46
N ASN A 134 -17.84 9.12 6.32
CA ASN A 134 -18.66 10.28 5.99
C ASN A 134 -17.80 11.55 6.05
N VAL A 135 -17.69 12.27 4.94
CA VAL A 135 -17.05 13.59 4.89
C VAL A 135 -18.00 14.62 5.50
N LEU A 136 -17.59 15.24 6.59
CA LEU A 136 -18.36 16.27 7.30
C LEU A 136 -18.13 17.67 6.71
N ALA A 137 -16.87 17.97 6.34
CA ALA A 137 -16.48 19.19 5.64
C ALA A 137 -15.24 18.92 4.78
N GLY A 138 -15.18 19.46 3.56
CA GLY A 138 -14.07 19.21 2.64
C GLY A 138 -13.72 20.42 1.79
N GLY A 139 -12.48 20.46 1.30
CA GLY A 139 -11.97 21.47 0.35
C GLY A 139 -11.70 22.85 0.93
N MET A 140 -11.94 23.07 2.22
CA MET A 140 -11.78 24.36 2.88
C MET A 140 -10.57 24.47 3.81
N PHE A 141 -10.01 23.33 4.21
CA PHE A 141 -8.88 23.30 5.14
C PHE A 141 -7.56 23.65 4.43
N ASP A 142 -6.71 24.38 5.13
CA ASP A 142 -5.38 24.82 4.64
C ASP A 142 -4.31 24.35 5.64
N GLU A 143 -3.73 23.17 5.36
CA GLU A 143 -2.74 22.53 6.22
C GLU A 143 -3.28 22.27 7.65
N PRO A 144 -4.37 21.46 7.79
CA PRO A 144 -4.89 21.10 9.10
C PRO A 144 -3.86 20.31 9.89
N THR A 145 -3.88 20.47 11.22
CA THR A 145 -2.90 19.84 12.11
C THR A 145 -3.55 18.89 13.12
N GLU A 146 -4.46 19.34 13.95
CA GLU A 146 -5.09 18.53 15.00
C GLU A 146 -6.56 18.90 15.19
N ILE A 147 -7.38 17.98 15.69
CA ILE A 147 -8.79 18.21 16.01
C ILE A 147 -9.03 18.17 17.53
N ALA A 148 -10.05 18.87 17.99
CA ALA A 148 -10.61 18.72 19.33
C ALA A 148 -12.12 18.56 19.25
N ILE A 149 -12.65 17.41 19.67
CA ILE A 149 -14.08 17.12 19.66
C ILE A 149 -14.69 17.58 20.96
N LEU A 150 -15.63 18.50 20.86
CA LEU A 150 -16.33 19.04 22.02
C LEU A 150 -17.46 18.10 22.52
N PRO A 151 -17.90 18.19 23.77
CA PRO A 151 -18.92 17.30 24.32
C PRO A 151 -20.26 17.29 23.56
N ASN A 152 -20.57 18.37 22.83
CA ASN A 152 -21.75 18.49 21.98
C ASN A 152 -21.53 18.02 20.53
N LEU A 153 -20.40 17.37 20.22
CA LEU A 153 -19.99 16.92 18.88
C LEU A 153 -19.60 18.04 17.90
N ASP A 154 -19.50 19.28 18.35
CA ASP A 154 -18.81 20.30 17.55
C ASP A 154 -17.31 20.02 17.53
N ILE A 155 -16.61 20.44 16.47
CA ILE A 155 -15.20 20.11 16.28
C ILE A 155 -14.40 21.37 15.99
N LEU A 156 -13.32 21.53 16.73
CA LEU A 156 -12.28 22.51 16.45
C LEU A 156 -11.20 21.86 15.60
N VAL A 157 -10.68 22.55 14.58
CA VAL A 157 -9.57 22.10 13.75
C VAL A 157 -8.53 23.22 13.72
N SER A 158 -7.34 22.92 14.24
CA SER A 158 -6.18 23.82 14.10
C SER A 158 -5.56 23.69 12.72
N GLN A 159 -5.08 24.81 12.18
CA GLN A 159 -4.36 24.83 10.92
C GLN A 159 -2.99 25.49 11.10
N ARG A 160 -1.96 24.94 10.48
CA ARG A 160 -0.57 25.33 10.69
C ARG A 160 -0.31 26.83 10.60
N LYS A 161 -1.02 27.53 9.71
CA LYS A 161 -0.85 28.99 9.48
C LYS A 161 -1.57 29.86 10.50
N GLY A 162 -2.14 29.21 11.54
CA GLY A 162 -2.73 29.88 12.69
C GLY A 162 -4.25 29.92 12.74
N GLU A 163 -4.94 29.53 11.66
CA GLU A 163 -6.39 29.51 11.61
C GLU A 163 -6.97 28.45 12.55
N LEU A 164 -8.03 28.81 13.28
CA LEU A 164 -8.89 27.92 14.03
C LEU A 164 -10.22 27.79 13.28
N MET A 165 -10.50 26.59 12.79
CA MET A 165 -11.75 26.24 12.15
C MET A 165 -12.71 25.63 13.18
N TYR A 166 -13.99 25.92 13.06
CA TYR A 166 -15.04 25.39 13.91
C TYR A 166 -16.13 24.74 13.05
N TYR A 167 -16.30 23.43 13.21
CA TYR A 167 -17.39 22.68 12.61
C TYR A 167 -18.54 22.54 13.61
N ASN A 168 -19.73 23.07 13.25
CA ASN A 168 -20.95 22.94 14.03
C ASN A 168 -21.75 21.71 13.55
N HIS A 169 -21.95 20.74 14.43
CA HIS A 169 -22.56 19.45 14.09
C HIS A 169 -24.07 19.56 13.74
N VAL A 170 -24.76 20.59 14.24
CA VAL A 170 -26.20 20.81 13.98
C VAL A 170 -26.42 21.43 12.60
N THR A 171 -25.62 22.45 12.27
CA THR A 171 -25.74 23.15 10.99
C THR A 171 -24.93 22.47 9.87
N GLN A 172 -24.05 21.55 10.22
CA GLN A 172 -23.11 20.85 9.33
C GLN A 172 -22.23 21.83 8.52
N LYS A 173 -21.85 22.96 9.13
CA LYS A 173 -20.99 23.96 8.52
C LYS A 173 -19.70 24.09 9.28
N ALA A 174 -18.63 24.36 8.55
CA ALA A 174 -17.32 24.69 9.12
C ALA A 174 -16.93 26.10 8.69
N ASP A 175 -16.53 26.91 9.66
CA ASP A 175 -16.12 28.29 9.44
C ASP A 175 -14.82 28.59 10.19
N GLN A 176 -14.02 29.55 9.70
CA GLN A 176 -12.89 30.07 10.44
C GLN A 176 -13.40 31.03 11.53
N VAL A 177 -13.10 30.71 12.79
CA VAL A 177 -13.60 31.48 13.95
C VAL A 177 -12.50 32.30 14.63
N ALA A 178 -11.24 31.97 14.42
CA ALA A 178 -10.10 32.73 14.96
C ALA A 178 -8.85 32.51 14.11
N LYS A 179 -7.83 33.36 14.34
CA LYS A 179 -6.49 33.17 13.78
C LYS A 179 -5.45 33.64 14.78
N LEU A 180 -4.58 32.74 15.20
CA LEU A 180 -3.39 33.03 16.00
C LEU A 180 -2.28 33.62 15.11
N ASN A 181 -1.52 34.56 15.63
CA ASN A 181 -0.34 35.09 14.93
C ASN A 181 0.87 34.19 15.15
N VAL A 182 1.13 33.29 14.20
CA VAL A 182 2.12 32.22 14.33
C VAL A 182 3.27 32.32 13.34
N TYR A 183 4.44 31.88 13.80
CA TYR A 183 5.61 31.67 12.96
C TYR A 183 5.40 30.38 12.15
N HIS A 184 5.21 30.50 10.85
CA HIS A 184 4.98 29.38 9.92
C HIS A 184 5.80 29.49 8.63
N LYS A 185 6.60 30.54 8.47
CA LYS A 185 7.52 30.74 7.36
C LYS A 185 8.91 31.02 7.89
N SER A 186 9.91 30.29 7.44
CA SER A 186 11.30 30.56 7.80
C SER A 186 11.78 31.89 7.17
N GLY A 187 12.79 32.49 7.74
CA GLY A 187 13.46 33.66 7.16
C GLY A 187 14.26 33.33 5.89
N THR A 188 14.40 32.06 5.54
CA THR A 188 15.15 31.61 4.36
C THR A 188 14.17 31.45 3.18
N PRO A 189 14.37 32.15 2.05
CA PRO A 189 13.51 32.03 0.89
C PRO A 189 13.38 30.59 0.40
N GLY A 190 12.13 30.13 0.20
CA GLY A 190 11.83 28.79 -0.30
C GLY A 190 11.87 27.68 0.77
N VAL A 191 12.14 28.00 2.03
CA VAL A 191 12.10 27.04 3.16
C VAL A 191 10.86 27.33 4.02
N ASN A 192 9.96 26.35 4.15
CA ASN A 192 8.86 26.39 5.10
C ASN A 192 9.35 26.04 6.51
N ALA A 193 8.71 26.61 7.54
CA ALA A 193 8.86 26.14 8.92
C ALA A 193 7.79 25.07 9.19
N GLU A 194 8.13 24.01 9.90
CA GLU A 194 7.13 23.07 10.40
C GLU A 194 6.26 23.71 11.49
N GLU A 195 6.82 24.65 12.22
CA GLU A 195 6.12 25.39 13.25
C GLU A 195 4.86 26.07 12.72
N GLY A 196 4.00 26.44 13.64
CA GLY A 196 2.73 27.09 13.38
C GLY A 196 1.76 26.86 14.53
N PHE A 197 0.49 26.63 14.23
CA PHE A 197 -0.50 26.17 15.19
C PHE A 197 -0.62 24.64 15.05
N MET A 198 0.07 23.91 15.94
CA MET A 198 0.35 22.49 15.78
C MET A 198 -0.61 21.60 16.54
N GLY A 199 -1.12 22.07 17.71
CA GLY A 199 -1.96 21.23 18.56
C GLY A 199 -3.10 21.96 19.23
N ILE A 200 -4.21 21.23 19.41
CA ILE A 200 -5.39 21.71 20.12
C ILE A 200 -6.08 20.55 20.85
N THR A 201 -6.51 20.79 22.07
CA THR A 201 -7.39 19.86 22.81
C THR A 201 -8.36 20.61 23.71
N ALA A 202 -9.50 20.00 24.02
CA ALA A 202 -10.46 20.55 24.97
C ALA A 202 -10.17 20.06 26.39
N ASP A 203 -10.45 20.90 27.39
CA ASP A 203 -10.40 20.50 28.79
C ASP A 203 -11.39 19.38 29.08
N PRO A 204 -11.08 18.38 29.91
CA PRO A 204 -12.02 17.33 30.32
C PRO A 204 -13.32 17.86 30.95
N ASP A 205 -13.30 19.08 31.52
CA ASP A 205 -14.48 19.78 32.05
C ASP A 205 -14.99 20.90 31.13
N TYR A 206 -14.69 20.84 29.83
CA TYR A 206 -15.07 21.88 28.86
C TYR A 206 -16.54 22.32 28.96
N ALA A 207 -17.44 21.38 29.20
CA ALA A 207 -18.87 21.69 29.36
C ALA A 207 -19.17 22.71 30.50
N LYS A 208 -18.23 22.87 31.45
CA LYS A 208 -18.35 23.78 32.59
C LYS A 208 -17.48 25.03 32.41
N ASN A 209 -16.22 24.83 32.04
CA ASN A 209 -15.18 25.87 32.07
C ASN A 209 -14.90 26.49 30.68
N HIS A 210 -15.30 25.81 29.59
CA HIS A 210 -15.06 26.23 28.22
C HIS A 210 -13.57 26.39 27.87
N PHE A 211 -12.66 25.71 28.56
CA PHE A 211 -11.23 25.80 28.31
C PHE A 211 -10.82 24.90 27.14
N ILE A 212 -9.95 25.45 26.29
CA ILE A 212 -9.18 24.73 25.27
C ILE A 212 -7.69 25.03 25.46
N TYR A 213 -6.87 24.09 25.06
CA TYR A 213 -5.41 24.22 25.09
C TYR A 213 -4.88 24.25 23.66
N ALA A 214 -3.98 25.16 23.39
CA ALA A 214 -3.37 25.35 22.08
C ALA A 214 -1.84 25.31 22.21
N TYR A 215 -1.19 24.54 21.34
CA TYR A 215 0.26 24.54 21.18
C TYR A 215 0.64 25.19 19.87
N TYR A 216 1.35 26.30 19.93
CA TYR A 216 1.62 27.11 18.75
C TYR A 216 2.96 27.84 18.87
N ALA A 217 3.51 28.30 17.77
CA ALA A 217 4.75 29.05 17.65
C ALA A 217 4.45 30.56 17.54
N PRO A 218 4.50 31.38 18.60
CA PRO A 218 4.28 32.83 18.50
C PRO A 218 5.36 33.48 17.62
N VAL A 219 5.02 34.55 16.88
CA VAL A 219 5.96 35.20 15.94
C VAL A 219 7.09 35.93 16.66
N ASP A 220 6.78 36.55 17.78
CA ASP A 220 7.64 37.46 18.53
C ASP A 220 8.72 36.80 19.38
N THR A 221 8.59 35.51 19.67
CA THR A 221 9.49 34.76 20.55
C THR A 221 9.86 33.40 19.94
N SER A 222 11.16 33.04 20.01
CA SER A 222 11.65 31.74 19.47
C SER A 222 11.35 30.57 20.41
N VAL A 223 10.06 30.30 20.60
CA VAL A 223 9.51 29.19 21.39
C VAL A 223 8.34 28.55 20.67
N ASN A 224 8.01 27.33 21.07
CA ASN A 224 6.69 26.75 20.88
C ASN A 224 5.96 26.83 22.23
N ARG A 225 4.76 27.41 22.23
CA ARG A 225 4.03 27.81 23.43
C ARG A 225 2.80 26.97 23.64
N LEU A 226 2.63 26.44 24.85
CA LEU A 226 1.37 25.89 25.35
C LEU A 226 0.59 26.99 26.08
N SER A 227 -0.58 27.36 25.56
CA SER A 227 -1.51 28.29 26.21
C SER A 227 -2.89 27.68 26.38
N ARG A 228 -3.62 28.15 27.41
CA ARG A 228 -5.04 27.87 27.60
C ARG A 228 -5.86 29.09 27.23
N PHE A 229 -7.00 28.86 26.55
CA PHE A 229 -7.96 29.88 26.18
C PHE A 229 -9.37 29.49 26.60
N VAL A 230 -10.29 30.46 26.65
CA VAL A 230 -11.74 30.22 26.69
C VAL A 230 -12.28 30.19 25.26
N PHE A 231 -12.97 29.12 24.91
CA PHE A 231 -13.73 28.98 23.65
C PHE A 231 -15.19 28.73 23.98
N LYS A 232 -16.04 29.68 23.67
CA LYS A 232 -17.46 29.61 24.00
C LYS A 232 -18.32 30.18 22.88
N ASP A 233 -19.51 29.58 22.64
CA ASP A 233 -20.48 30.03 21.64
C ASP A 233 -19.85 30.27 20.24
N GLY A 234 -18.92 29.40 19.84
CA GLY A 234 -18.22 29.48 18.54
C GLY A 234 -17.16 30.58 18.45
N GLN A 235 -16.70 31.14 19.56
CA GLN A 235 -15.74 32.24 19.60
C GLN A 235 -14.58 31.98 20.55
N LEU A 236 -13.38 32.32 20.12
CA LEU A 236 -12.17 32.29 20.93
C LEU A 236 -11.97 33.64 21.61
N ASP A 237 -11.90 33.66 22.95
CA ASP A 237 -11.53 34.87 23.70
C ASP A 237 -9.99 34.98 23.83
N PHE A 238 -9.38 35.79 23.00
CA PHE A 238 -7.93 36.05 23.02
C PHE A 238 -7.44 36.68 24.33
N LYS A 239 -8.33 37.41 25.06
CA LYS A 239 -7.93 38.06 26.32
C LYS A 239 -7.86 37.05 27.47
N SER A 240 -8.45 35.88 27.30
CA SER A 240 -8.42 34.80 28.30
C SER A 240 -7.13 33.99 28.26
N GLU A 241 -6.19 34.30 27.36
CA GLU A 241 -4.95 33.52 27.23
C GLU A 241 -4.20 33.42 28.56
N LYS A 242 -3.84 32.18 28.88
CA LYS A 242 -2.91 31.85 29.98
C LYS A 242 -1.78 31.02 29.40
N VAL A 243 -0.59 31.63 29.36
CA VAL A 243 0.63 30.89 28.97
C VAL A 243 0.97 29.93 30.10
N ILE A 244 1.11 28.65 29.75
CA ILE A 244 1.40 27.56 30.70
C ILE A 244 2.86 27.16 30.64
N LEU A 245 3.38 26.93 29.39
CA LEU A 245 4.74 26.43 29.19
C LEU A 245 5.29 26.90 27.85
N ASP A 246 6.56 27.36 27.86
CA ASP A 246 7.31 27.67 26.65
C ASP A 246 8.40 26.60 26.43
N VAL A 247 8.50 26.05 25.24
CA VAL A 247 9.54 25.12 24.79
C VAL A 247 10.44 25.84 23.80
N ALA A 248 11.73 25.92 24.10
CA ALA A 248 12.69 26.64 23.25
C ALA A 248 12.72 26.06 21.82
N SER A 249 12.73 26.93 20.81
CA SER A 249 12.84 26.54 19.40
C SER A 249 13.97 27.30 18.74
N THR A 250 14.76 26.63 17.89
CA THR A 250 15.77 27.27 17.08
C THR A 250 15.24 27.42 15.65
N ARG A 251 14.90 28.65 15.25
CA ARG A 251 14.22 28.98 13.97
C ARG A 251 15.14 29.20 12.77
N LYS A 252 16.42 28.82 12.88
CA LYS A 252 17.40 29.01 11.79
C LYS A 252 17.26 27.99 10.68
N ILE A 253 16.85 26.79 11.00
CA ILE A 253 16.72 25.65 10.08
C ILE A 253 15.46 24.88 10.49
N CYS A 254 14.70 24.32 9.56
CA CYS A 254 13.64 23.34 9.80
C CYS A 254 14.27 22.06 10.42
N CYS A 255 13.69 21.25 11.24
CA CYS A 255 12.28 20.90 11.40
C CYS A 255 12.04 20.25 12.76
N HIS A 256 11.13 19.27 12.83
CA HIS A 256 10.74 18.46 13.98
C HIS A 256 10.15 19.28 15.13
N THR A 257 8.87 19.57 15.02
CA THR A 257 8.14 20.43 15.98
C THR A 257 7.32 19.61 16.97
N GLY A 258 6.79 18.45 16.57
CA GLY A 258 5.78 17.74 17.35
C GLY A 258 4.50 18.56 17.50
N GLY A 259 3.89 18.54 18.69
CA GLY A 259 2.87 19.50 19.10
C GLY A 259 1.50 18.94 19.41
N SER A 260 1.30 17.62 19.41
CA SER A 260 0.02 17.00 19.75
C SER A 260 -0.30 17.10 21.24
N LEU A 261 -1.57 17.29 21.56
CA LEU A 261 -2.10 17.48 22.91
C LEU A 261 -3.20 16.46 23.21
N THR A 262 -3.15 15.82 24.37
CA THR A 262 -4.22 14.94 24.84
C THR A 262 -4.28 14.89 26.36
N PHE A 263 -5.45 14.56 26.92
CA PHE A 263 -5.61 14.31 28.34
C PHE A 263 -5.71 12.82 28.64
N GLY A 264 -5.00 12.37 29.69
CA GLY A 264 -5.25 11.08 30.31
C GLY A 264 -6.54 11.07 31.14
N ASN A 265 -7.00 9.86 31.52
CA ASN A 265 -8.13 9.70 32.42
C ASN A 265 -7.84 10.25 33.84
N ASP A 266 -6.55 10.33 34.19
CA ASP A 266 -6.01 10.95 35.41
C ASP A 266 -6.01 12.49 35.37
N ARG A 267 -6.54 13.07 34.27
CA ARG A 267 -6.66 14.52 33.98
C ARG A 267 -5.29 15.22 33.89
N ASN A 268 -4.23 14.46 33.63
CA ASN A 268 -2.95 15.05 33.26
C ASN A 268 -2.93 15.38 31.77
N LEU A 269 -2.35 16.53 31.44
CA LEU A 269 -2.15 16.97 30.06
C LEU A 269 -0.82 16.42 29.56
N TYR A 270 -0.87 15.75 28.43
CA TYR A 270 0.31 15.29 27.70
C TYR A 270 0.54 16.20 26.48
N LEU A 271 1.80 16.55 26.24
CA LEU A 271 2.24 17.38 25.13
C LEU A 271 3.45 16.74 24.46
N SER A 272 3.39 16.44 23.19
CA SER A 272 4.55 16.02 22.41
C SER A 272 5.37 17.21 21.91
N THR A 273 6.68 17.05 21.84
CA THR A 273 7.62 18.05 21.31
C THR A 273 8.65 17.36 20.43
N GLY A 274 8.93 17.94 19.27
CA GLY A 274 9.98 17.43 18.38
C GLY A 274 11.38 17.80 18.86
N ASP A 275 12.40 17.15 18.31
CA ASP A 275 13.80 17.33 18.73
C ASP A 275 14.41 18.65 18.26
N ASN A 276 13.73 19.35 17.34
CA ASN A 276 14.20 20.60 16.74
C ASN A 276 15.62 20.46 16.15
N SER A 277 15.93 19.29 15.60
CA SER A 277 17.10 19.03 14.76
C SER A 277 16.72 19.03 13.30
N THR A 278 17.70 19.22 12.42
CA THR A 278 17.43 19.18 10.98
C THR A 278 17.76 17.81 10.39
N PRO A 279 16.93 17.26 9.46
CA PRO A 279 17.23 16.03 8.75
C PRO A 279 18.21 16.20 7.60
N PHE A 280 18.49 17.46 7.19
CA PHE A 280 19.32 17.78 6.05
C PHE A 280 20.81 17.63 6.36
N ASN A 281 21.63 17.39 5.31
CA ASN A 281 23.06 17.29 5.46
C ASN A 281 23.69 18.66 5.83
N GLN A 282 24.82 18.60 6.53
CA GLN A 282 25.58 19.79 6.90
C GLN A 282 26.14 20.48 5.65
N PRO A 283 25.91 21.78 5.47
CA PRO A 283 26.46 22.51 4.35
C PRO A 283 27.99 22.57 4.43
N ASN A 284 28.67 22.37 3.30
CA ASN A 284 30.12 22.45 3.17
C ASN A 284 30.92 21.52 4.12
N SER A 285 30.32 20.44 4.57
CA SER A 285 30.96 19.42 5.41
C SER A 285 31.40 18.22 4.57
N LYS A 286 32.63 17.71 4.86
CA LYS A 286 33.13 16.47 4.26
C LYS A 286 32.37 15.24 4.74
N PHE A 287 31.98 15.22 5.99
CA PHE A 287 31.23 14.15 6.62
C PHE A 287 29.87 14.69 7.08
N THR A 288 28.82 14.07 6.60
CA THR A 288 27.42 14.52 6.73
C THR A 288 26.54 13.50 7.46
N LEU A 289 25.32 13.86 7.76
CA LEU A 289 24.36 12.96 8.41
C LEU A 289 24.01 11.76 7.53
N ASP A 290 23.82 11.98 6.24
CA ASP A 290 23.37 10.98 5.26
C ASP A 290 22.11 10.21 5.67
N GLY A 291 21.22 10.92 6.39
CA GLY A 291 19.96 10.36 6.89
C GLY A 291 20.08 9.52 8.16
N TYR A 292 21.26 9.37 8.78
CA TYR A 292 21.43 8.67 10.05
C TYR A 292 21.19 9.60 11.25
N GLY A 293 21.28 9.04 12.46
CA GLY A 293 21.07 9.80 13.70
C GLY A 293 21.96 11.05 13.77
N PRO A 294 21.38 12.25 13.98
CA PRO A 294 22.13 13.50 14.02
C PRO A 294 22.90 13.65 15.34
N MET A 295 24.22 13.56 15.24
CA MET A 295 25.14 13.55 16.39
C MET A 295 26.37 14.43 16.16
N ASP A 296 26.25 15.52 15.37
CA ASP A 296 27.35 16.43 15.07
C ASP A 296 27.41 17.54 16.14
N ASN A 297 28.32 17.40 17.10
CA ASN A 297 28.51 18.35 18.19
C ASN A 297 29.63 19.37 17.97
N ARG A 298 30.05 19.57 16.70
CA ARG A 298 31.00 20.63 16.35
C ARG A 298 30.36 22.01 16.57
N PRO A 299 31.16 23.03 16.96
CA PRO A 299 30.65 24.40 17.07
C PRO A 299 30.03 24.89 15.75
N GLY A 300 28.85 25.46 15.82
CA GLY A 300 28.08 25.94 14.66
C GLY A 300 27.19 24.87 13.98
N PHE A 301 27.26 23.61 14.43
CA PHE A 301 26.44 22.50 13.95
C PHE A 301 25.44 21.96 14.97
N GLU A 302 25.06 22.75 15.95
CA GLU A 302 24.15 22.36 17.04
C GLU A 302 22.80 21.84 16.52
N GLN A 303 22.34 22.31 15.37
CA GLN A 303 21.10 21.85 14.72
C GLN A 303 21.19 20.41 14.17
N TRP A 304 22.39 19.89 13.98
CA TRP A 304 22.68 18.53 13.55
C TRP A 304 23.04 17.58 14.71
N ASP A 305 22.75 18.00 15.97
CA ASP A 305 23.00 17.20 17.17
C ASP A 305 21.75 17.07 18.04
N ALA A 306 20.92 16.04 17.78
CA ALA A 306 19.72 15.77 18.58
C ALA A 306 20.03 15.33 20.02
N ARG A 307 21.30 15.06 20.36
CA ARG A 307 21.72 14.81 21.76
C ARG A 307 21.65 16.06 22.63
N ARG A 308 21.63 17.27 22.02
CA ARG A 308 21.38 18.54 22.74
C ARG A 308 19.94 18.69 23.21
N SER A 309 19.02 17.93 22.64
CA SER A 309 17.57 17.97 22.86
C SER A 309 17.01 16.63 23.30
N SER A 310 16.75 15.68 22.38
CA SER A 310 16.05 14.41 22.66
C SER A 310 16.67 13.58 23.77
N SER A 311 17.98 13.38 23.76
CA SER A 311 18.72 12.66 24.79
C SER A 311 19.28 13.56 25.90
N ASN A 312 18.82 14.83 25.99
CA ASN A 312 19.20 15.74 27.04
C ASN A 312 18.12 15.80 28.12
N THR A 313 18.43 15.37 29.33
CA THR A 313 17.49 15.33 30.45
C THR A 313 17.08 16.72 30.97
N ASN A 314 17.80 17.76 30.57
CA ASN A 314 17.56 19.15 30.96
C ASN A 314 16.95 20.01 29.82
N ASP A 315 16.37 19.37 28.82
CA ASP A 315 15.73 20.03 27.67
C ASP A 315 14.32 19.45 27.43
N LEU A 316 13.37 20.27 27.02
CA LEU A 316 11.98 19.89 26.83
C LEU A 316 11.69 19.42 25.38
N ARG A 317 12.65 19.53 24.46
CA ARG A 317 12.49 19.09 23.06
C ARG A 317 12.80 17.61 22.88
N GLY A 318 12.12 16.95 21.92
CA GLY A 318 12.22 15.51 21.68
C GLY A 318 11.67 14.69 22.85
N LYS A 319 10.49 15.06 23.34
CA LYS A 319 9.85 14.55 24.53
C LYS A 319 8.34 14.36 24.37
N VAL A 320 7.75 13.58 25.25
CA VAL A 320 6.35 13.76 25.66
C VAL A 320 6.37 14.25 27.10
N LEU A 321 5.84 15.44 27.30
CA LEU A 321 5.73 16.11 28.61
C LEU A 321 4.41 15.74 29.26
N ARG A 322 4.37 15.61 30.58
CA ARG A 322 3.14 15.36 31.35
C ARG A 322 3.06 16.32 32.52
N ILE A 323 1.99 17.11 32.55
CA ILE A 323 1.74 18.13 33.58
C ILE A 323 0.27 18.08 34.01
N LYS A 324 -0.04 18.64 35.16
CA LYS A 324 -1.40 18.83 35.66
C LYS A 324 -1.69 20.31 35.76
N VAL A 325 -2.64 20.81 34.97
CA VAL A 325 -3.01 22.24 34.94
C VAL A 325 -4.18 22.50 35.87
N ASP A 326 -4.11 23.54 36.68
CA ASP A 326 -5.18 23.99 37.59
C ASP A 326 -6.15 24.98 36.90
N GLU A 327 -7.23 25.36 37.63
CA GLU A 327 -8.21 26.32 37.13
C GLU A 327 -7.65 27.73 36.89
N GLN A 328 -6.54 28.09 37.53
CA GLN A 328 -5.87 29.37 37.35
C GLN A 328 -4.87 29.36 36.20
N GLY A 329 -4.59 28.17 35.59
CA GLY A 329 -3.66 28.01 34.50
C GLY A 329 -2.22 27.84 34.96
N ASN A 330 -1.98 27.53 36.26
CA ASN A 330 -0.69 27.07 36.72
C ASN A 330 -0.60 25.55 36.55
N TYR A 331 0.63 25.00 36.51
CA TYR A 331 0.78 23.55 36.45
C TYR A 331 1.63 23.01 37.60
N THR A 332 1.37 21.76 37.89
CA THR A 332 2.15 20.94 38.84
C THR A 332 2.67 19.69 38.14
N ILE A 333 3.69 19.08 38.74
CA ILE A 333 4.27 17.85 38.21
C ILE A 333 3.55 16.64 38.82
N PRO A 334 2.88 15.79 38.03
CA PRO A 334 2.26 14.57 38.54
C PRO A 334 3.33 13.56 38.99
N GLU A 335 2.99 12.77 39.97
CA GLU A 335 3.82 11.63 40.36
C GLU A 335 4.01 10.64 39.20
N GLY A 336 5.20 10.03 39.13
CA GLY A 336 5.52 9.04 38.09
C GLY A 336 6.05 9.62 36.79
N ASN A 337 6.38 10.90 36.69
CA ASN A 337 7.25 11.44 35.66
C ASN A 337 8.68 10.88 35.77
N LEU A 338 9.46 10.98 34.71
CA LEU A 338 10.77 10.33 34.60
C LEU A 338 11.77 10.84 35.65
N PHE A 339 11.68 12.14 35.98
CA PHE A 339 12.55 12.78 36.97
C PHE A 339 11.73 13.48 38.06
N PRO A 340 11.98 13.18 39.35
CA PRO A 340 11.33 13.91 40.43
C PRO A 340 11.69 15.40 40.42
N PRO A 341 10.80 16.29 40.87
CA PRO A 341 11.10 17.71 41.03
C PRO A 341 12.33 17.95 41.90
N GLY A 342 13.18 18.87 41.45
CA GLY A 342 14.43 19.21 42.15
C GLY A 342 15.65 18.33 41.83
N THR A 343 15.48 17.30 40.97
CA THR A 343 16.63 16.50 40.51
C THR A 343 17.56 17.37 39.62
N PRO A 344 18.84 17.53 39.98
CA PRO A 344 19.75 18.39 39.22
C PRO A 344 19.93 17.94 37.78
N LYS A 345 20.05 18.88 36.83
CA LYS A 345 20.26 18.66 35.41
C LYS A 345 19.11 17.85 34.73
N THR A 346 17.90 17.96 35.27
CA THR A 346 16.72 17.32 34.70
C THR A 346 15.52 18.28 34.61
N ARG A 347 14.56 17.95 33.77
CA ARG A 347 13.27 18.64 33.69
C ARG A 347 12.19 17.69 34.22
N PRO A 348 11.46 18.07 35.27
CA PRO A 348 10.45 17.20 35.89
C PRO A 348 9.18 17.02 35.05
N GLU A 349 8.96 17.86 34.04
CA GLU A 349 7.84 17.74 33.10
C GLU A 349 7.95 16.49 32.20
N ILE A 350 9.15 15.91 32.08
CA ILE A 350 9.43 14.80 31.13
C ILE A 350 8.75 13.52 31.60
N TYR A 351 7.87 12.97 30.77
CA TYR A 351 7.32 11.62 30.91
C TYR A 351 8.03 10.62 29.98
N ALA A 352 8.12 10.91 28.69
CA ALA A 352 8.93 10.15 27.74
C ALA A 352 9.99 11.05 27.13
N MET A 353 11.22 10.53 26.95
CA MET A 353 12.32 11.24 26.28
C MET A 353 12.95 10.37 25.21
N GLY A 354 13.72 10.97 24.33
CA GLY A 354 14.38 10.26 23.23
C GLY A 354 13.44 10.01 22.05
N THR A 355 12.68 11.02 21.67
CA THR A 355 11.82 11.02 20.48
C THR A 355 12.37 12.00 19.44
N ARG A 356 12.09 11.77 18.17
CA ARG A 356 12.50 12.64 17.06
C ARG A 356 11.43 13.66 16.68
N ASN A 357 10.30 13.21 16.19
CA ASN A 357 9.16 14.04 15.82
C ASN A 357 7.86 13.29 16.15
N SER A 358 7.54 13.23 17.45
CA SER A 358 6.32 12.60 17.96
C SER A 358 5.11 13.44 17.54
N TYR A 359 4.60 13.18 16.33
CA TYR A 359 3.65 14.10 15.70
C TYR A 359 2.22 13.92 16.23
N ARG A 360 1.78 12.68 16.49
CA ARG A 360 0.47 12.42 17.13
C ARG A 360 0.61 11.46 18.29
N ILE A 361 -0.06 11.81 19.37
CA ILE A 361 -0.07 11.03 20.62
C ILE A 361 -1.51 10.68 21.01
N ALA A 362 -1.65 9.56 21.69
CA ALA A 362 -2.92 9.15 22.30
C ALA A 362 -2.67 8.53 23.66
N VAL A 363 -3.59 8.75 24.59
CA VAL A 363 -3.55 8.13 25.91
C VAL A 363 -4.77 7.23 26.08
N ASP A 364 -4.54 5.97 26.41
CA ASP A 364 -5.59 5.02 26.70
C ASP A 364 -6.34 5.43 27.98
N LYS A 365 -7.62 5.67 27.87
CA LYS A 365 -8.50 6.13 28.97
C LYS A 365 -8.67 5.11 30.10
N LYS A 366 -8.30 3.85 29.88
CA LYS A 366 -8.43 2.78 30.89
C LYS A 366 -7.14 2.53 31.65
N THR A 367 -6.01 2.49 30.93
CA THR A 367 -4.70 2.14 31.49
C THR A 367 -3.79 3.34 31.72
N ASN A 368 -4.10 4.48 31.10
CA ASN A 368 -3.21 5.64 30.92
C ASN A 368 -1.91 5.29 30.18
N TYR A 369 -1.86 4.21 29.41
CA TYR A 369 -0.73 3.96 28.53
C TYR A 369 -0.68 5.03 27.45
N LEU A 370 0.49 5.58 27.23
CA LEU A 370 0.74 6.58 26.21
C LEU A 370 1.22 5.90 24.93
N TYR A 371 0.64 6.28 23.79
CA TYR A 371 1.05 5.86 22.45
C TYR A 371 1.43 7.09 21.62
N TRP A 372 2.42 6.96 20.77
CA TRP A 372 2.75 7.99 19.77
C TRP A 372 3.40 7.38 18.54
N GLY A 373 3.17 8.06 17.38
CA GLY A 373 3.94 7.81 16.18
C GLY A 373 5.17 8.70 16.15
N ASP A 374 6.32 8.18 15.78
CA ASP A 374 7.58 8.92 15.64
C ASP A 374 8.18 8.73 14.26
N VAL A 375 8.37 9.85 13.56
CA VAL A 375 8.94 9.85 12.22
C VAL A 375 10.45 9.65 12.31
N GLY A 376 10.93 8.56 11.75
CA GLY A 376 12.33 8.15 11.81
C GLY A 376 13.23 8.85 10.79
N PRO A 377 14.55 8.62 10.87
CA PRO A 377 15.54 9.20 9.97
C PRO A 377 15.55 8.55 8.58
N ASP A 378 16.09 9.23 7.59
CA ASP A 378 15.93 8.90 6.17
C ASP A 378 16.93 7.88 5.62
N ALA A 379 17.86 7.33 6.42
CA ALA A 379 18.84 6.35 5.99
C ALA A 379 18.18 5.12 5.35
N GLN A 380 18.57 4.79 4.11
CA GLN A 380 17.94 3.75 3.30
C GLN A 380 18.47 2.34 3.59
N GLU A 381 19.72 2.24 4.08
CA GLU A 381 20.45 0.99 4.25
C GLU A 381 21.20 0.90 5.58
N ASP A 382 21.46 -0.31 6.04
CA ASP A 382 22.29 -0.55 7.23
C ASP A 382 23.77 -0.37 6.87
N LYS A 383 24.50 0.41 7.69
CA LYS A 383 25.95 0.58 7.61
C LYS A 383 26.62 0.22 8.95
N PRO A 384 26.59 -1.04 9.36
CA PRO A 384 27.02 -1.46 10.70
C PRO A 384 28.48 -1.15 11.01
N ASN A 385 29.34 -1.02 10.00
CA ASN A 385 30.75 -0.69 10.18
C ASN A 385 31.07 0.81 10.11
N GLU A 386 30.07 1.67 9.78
CA GLU A 386 30.26 3.11 9.57
C GLU A 386 29.35 3.93 10.49
N ARG A 387 28.03 3.73 10.38
CA ARG A 387 27.02 4.58 11.01
C ARG A 387 26.07 3.79 11.93
N GLY A 388 25.65 2.60 11.53
CA GLY A 388 24.69 1.76 12.25
C GLY A 388 23.45 1.42 11.40
N PRO A 389 22.26 1.28 12.03
CA PRO A 389 21.04 0.86 11.36
C PRO A 389 20.49 1.92 10.39
N ARG A 390 19.72 1.46 9.41
CA ARG A 390 18.86 2.33 8.57
C ARG A 390 17.79 3.03 9.38
N GLY A 391 17.05 3.91 8.75
CA GLY A 391 15.90 4.59 9.36
C GLY A 391 14.69 3.67 9.52
N TYR A 392 14.03 3.80 10.67
CA TYR A 392 12.75 3.18 10.99
C TYR A 392 11.81 4.26 11.49
N ASP A 393 10.54 4.20 11.07
CA ASP A 393 9.46 4.88 11.78
C ASP A 393 8.98 3.98 12.91
N GLU A 394 8.42 4.59 13.93
CA GLU A 394 8.04 3.89 15.16
C GLU A 394 6.62 4.27 15.60
N MET A 395 5.82 3.30 15.99
CA MET A 395 4.75 3.49 16.95
C MET A 395 5.28 3.06 18.30
N ASN A 396 5.28 3.95 19.25
CA ASN A 396 5.80 3.71 20.59
C ASN A 396 4.68 3.53 21.61
N GLN A 397 4.98 2.80 22.70
CA GLN A 397 4.11 2.61 23.84
C GLN A 397 4.86 2.87 25.12
N ALA A 398 4.35 3.75 25.97
CA ALA A 398 4.86 3.95 27.32
C ALA A 398 3.83 3.52 28.37
N LYS A 399 4.09 2.40 29.04
CA LYS A 399 3.32 1.95 30.22
C LYS A 399 3.71 2.69 31.49
N LYS A 400 4.88 3.31 31.47
CA LYS A 400 5.47 4.18 32.52
C LYS A 400 6.47 5.13 31.88
N ALA A 401 6.87 6.14 32.59
CA ALA A 401 7.90 7.09 32.15
C ALA A 401 9.20 6.38 31.74
N GLY A 402 9.87 6.83 30.68
CA GLY A 402 11.04 6.15 30.14
C GLY A 402 11.82 6.93 29.07
N TYR A 403 12.95 6.31 28.65
CA TYR A 403 13.78 6.76 27.55
C TYR A 403 13.62 5.84 26.33
N PHE A 404 13.37 6.41 25.13
CA PHE A 404 13.04 5.68 23.90
C PHE A 404 14.11 5.77 22.80
N GLY A 405 15.29 6.24 23.15
CA GLY A 405 16.53 5.95 22.42
C GLY A 405 17.05 7.02 21.47
N TRP A 406 16.21 7.81 20.79
CA TRP A 406 16.67 8.78 19.81
C TRP A 406 17.64 9.84 20.40
N PRO A 407 18.74 10.21 19.71
CA PRO A 407 19.24 9.73 18.41
C PRO A 407 20.27 8.58 18.52
N LEU A 408 20.43 7.95 19.67
CA LEU A 408 21.44 6.93 19.93
C LEU A 408 21.00 5.54 19.45
N PHE A 409 19.69 5.30 19.43
CA PHE A 409 19.05 4.03 19.06
C PHE A 409 17.81 4.29 18.20
N ILE A 410 17.41 3.26 17.46
CA ILE A 410 16.20 3.27 16.63
C ILE A 410 15.54 1.88 16.61
N GLY A 411 14.21 1.77 16.42
CA GLY A 411 13.46 0.52 16.29
C GLY A 411 13.57 -0.37 17.53
N ASN A 412 13.99 -1.62 17.36
CA ASN A 412 14.19 -2.55 18.48
C ASN A 412 15.53 -2.30 19.24
N ASN A 413 15.73 -1.06 19.67
CA ASN A 413 16.98 -0.64 20.32
C ASN A 413 18.23 -0.89 19.44
N TYR A 414 18.09 -0.84 18.11
CA TYR A 414 19.24 -0.95 17.21
C TYR A 414 20.19 0.23 17.42
N PRO A 415 21.45 0.00 17.86
CA PRO A 415 22.35 1.08 18.23
C PRO A 415 23.00 1.72 17.00
N TYR A 416 23.10 3.03 17.01
CA TYR A 416 24.04 3.76 16.15
C TYR A 416 25.48 3.65 16.67
N ARG A 417 26.45 3.98 15.80
CA ARG A 417 27.84 4.14 16.21
C ARG A 417 28.13 5.58 16.60
N GLN A 418 29.03 5.76 17.54
CA GLN A 418 29.67 7.05 17.73
C GLN A 418 30.41 7.43 16.45
N PHE A 419 30.29 8.67 16.02
CA PHE A 419 30.87 9.16 14.78
C PHE A 419 31.43 10.56 14.97
N ASP A 420 32.73 10.74 14.62
CA ASP A 420 33.38 12.03 14.65
C ASP A 420 33.28 12.72 13.29
N TYR A 421 32.47 13.78 13.22
CA TYR A 421 32.20 14.54 11.98
C TYR A 421 33.36 15.42 11.52
N GLU A 422 34.41 15.61 12.31
CA GLU A 422 35.63 16.33 11.92
C GLU A 422 36.60 15.42 11.18
N THR A 423 36.83 14.23 11.73
CA THR A 423 37.85 13.29 11.25
C THR A 423 37.26 12.14 10.41
N GLY A 424 35.96 11.88 10.53
CA GLY A 424 35.31 10.71 9.95
C GLY A 424 35.57 9.40 10.73
N LYS A 425 36.12 9.51 11.92
CA LYS A 425 36.44 8.32 12.76
C LYS A 425 35.17 7.69 13.28
N VAL A 426 35.03 6.38 13.03
CA VAL A 426 33.97 5.54 13.55
C VAL A 426 34.36 5.05 14.95
N GLY A 427 33.47 5.22 15.93
CA GLY A 427 33.63 4.74 17.30
C GLY A 427 32.81 3.48 17.57
N GLU A 428 32.65 3.16 18.86
CA GLU A 428 31.85 2.03 19.33
C GLU A 428 30.35 2.25 19.18
N PHE A 429 29.57 1.18 19.23
CA PHE A 429 28.11 1.26 19.36
C PHE A 429 27.70 1.81 20.72
N PHE A 430 26.59 2.51 20.78
CA PHE A 430 25.97 2.86 22.06
C PHE A 430 25.40 1.61 22.75
N ASP A 431 25.47 1.59 24.10
CA ASP A 431 24.94 0.49 24.90
C ASP A 431 23.50 0.82 25.37
N PRO A 432 22.46 0.06 24.97
CA PRO A 432 21.07 0.36 25.36
C PRO A 432 20.78 0.17 26.85
N LYS A 433 21.60 -0.60 27.57
CA LYS A 433 21.47 -0.79 29.03
C LYS A 433 22.09 0.34 29.81
N LYS A 434 23.11 0.99 29.25
CA LYS A 434 23.85 2.09 29.88
C LYS A 434 24.20 3.17 28.85
N PRO A 435 23.21 3.84 28.29
CA PRO A 435 23.46 4.84 27.26
C PRO A 435 24.11 6.08 27.85
N LEU A 436 25.08 6.65 27.12
CA LEU A 436 25.83 7.83 27.50
C LEU A 436 25.64 8.95 26.50
N ASN A 437 25.20 10.12 26.99
CA ASN A 437 25.19 11.34 26.18
C ASN A 437 26.46 12.16 26.41
N LEU A 438 27.45 11.94 25.53
CA LEU A 438 28.77 12.59 25.58
C LEU A 438 28.86 13.84 24.70
N SER A 439 27.74 14.35 24.20
CA SER A 439 27.74 15.58 23.39
C SER A 439 28.25 16.80 24.22
N LYS A 440 29.03 17.65 23.57
CA LYS A 440 29.43 18.96 24.13
C LYS A 440 28.21 19.90 24.30
N ASN A 441 27.11 19.63 23.60
CA ASN A 441 25.84 20.38 23.70
C ASN A 441 24.90 19.85 24.78
N ASN A 442 25.28 18.79 25.52
CA ASN A 442 24.47 18.22 26.58
C ASN A 442 24.57 19.05 27.85
N THR A 443 23.44 19.57 28.34
CA THR A 443 23.35 20.29 29.66
C THR A 443 22.78 19.41 30.78
N GLY A 444 22.31 18.19 30.42
CA GLY A 444 21.69 17.24 31.31
C GLY A 444 22.67 16.22 31.92
N LEU A 445 22.12 15.08 32.29
CA LEU A 445 22.89 13.94 32.77
C LEU A 445 23.71 13.31 31.63
N VAL A 446 24.87 12.79 31.95
CA VAL A 446 25.71 12.03 31.00
C VAL A 446 25.22 10.60 30.89
N GLU A 447 24.95 9.95 32.01
CA GLU A 447 24.37 8.61 32.06
C GLU A 447 22.83 8.74 31.98
N LEU A 448 22.25 8.09 30.96
CA LEU A 448 20.82 8.14 30.69
C LEU A 448 20.11 6.88 31.22
N PRO A 449 18.80 6.91 31.43
CA PRO A 449 18.04 5.71 31.75
C PRO A 449 18.20 4.63 30.65
N PRO A 450 18.05 3.33 30.99
CA PRO A 450 18.02 2.25 29.99
C PRO A 450 16.94 2.51 28.93
N VAL A 451 17.22 2.09 27.70
CA VAL A 451 16.36 2.36 26.54
C VAL A 451 15.21 1.35 26.48
N SER A 452 14.01 1.84 26.26
CA SER A 452 12.84 1.04 25.91
C SER A 452 12.77 0.87 24.39
N PRO A 453 12.53 -0.35 23.86
CA PRO A 453 12.36 -0.55 22.41
C PRO A 453 11.04 0.04 21.92
N ALA A 454 10.96 0.34 20.62
CA ALA A 454 9.72 0.71 19.97
C ALA A 454 8.69 -0.44 20.04
N PHE A 455 7.41 -0.09 20.07
CA PHE A 455 6.30 -1.04 20.12
C PHE A 455 6.04 -1.68 18.76
N ILE A 456 6.02 -0.88 17.69
CA ILE A 456 6.00 -1.28 16.28
C ILE A 456 7.03 -0.42 15.56
N TYR A 457 7.83 -1.02 14.67
CA TYR A 457 8.85 -0.29 13.92
C TYR A 457 9.00 -0.86 12.50
N TYR A 458 9.25 0.01 11.54
CA TYR A 458 9.32 -0.41 10.15
C TYR A 458 10.17 0.54 9.28
N PRO A 459 10.94 -0.03 8.32
CA PRO A 459 11.74 0.75 7.38
C PRO A 459 10.91 1.14 6.13
N TYR A 460 11.54 1.73 5.12
CA TYR A 460 10.95 1.91 3.78
C TYR A 460 10.64 0.57 3.10
N ALA A 461 11.52 -0.42 3.24
CA ALA A 461 11.32 -1.79 2.76
C ALA A 461 10.31 -2.56 3.63
N ALA A 462 9.96 -3.79 3.22
CA ALA A 462 9.15 -4.67 4.05
C ALA A 462 9.82 -4.94 5.41
N SER A 463 9.03 -4.85 6.47
CA SER A 463 9.50 -5.18 7.80
C SER A 463 9.40 -6.70 8.01
N PRO A 464 10.51 -7.37 8.43
CA PRO A 464 10.43 -8.79 8.79
C PRO A 464 9.55 -9.04 10.02
N ASP A 465 9.52 -8.08 10.96
CA ASP A 465 8.79 -8.20 12.22
C ASP A 465 7.34 -7.74 12.11
N PHE A 466 7.05 -6.81 11.19
CA PHE A 466 5.72 -6.21 10.98
C PHE A 466 5.39 -6.13 9.48
N PRO A 467 5.26 -7.28 8.78
CA PRO A 467 5.03 -7.31 7.33
C PRO A 467 3.71 -6.65 6.92
N GLU A 468 2.74 -6.58 7.82
CA GLU A 468 1.42 -6.00 7.58
C GLU A 468 1.45 -4.49 7.31
N VAL A 469 2.52 -3.79 7.72
CA VAL A 469 2.64 -2.34 7.45
C VAL A 469 2.99 -2.04 6.00
N GLY A 470 3.42 -3.05 5.21
CA GLY A 470 3.78 -2.88 3.81
C GLY A 470 5.09 -2.12 3.60
N THR A 471 5.20 -1.43 2.48
CA THR A 471 6.43 -0.74 2.02
C THR A 471 6.12 0.66 1.48
N GLY A 472 7.15 1.46 1.23
CA GLY A 472 7.03 2.81 0.65
C GLY A 472 7.40 3.91 1.62
N GLY A 473 6.89 5.11 1.40
CA GLY A 473 7.04 6.26 2.29
C GLY A 473 6.58 5.95 3.72
N ARG A 474 7.05 6.71 4.70
CA ARG A 474 6.79 6.46 6.12
C ARG A 474 6.39 7.73 6.85
N ASN A 475 5.34 7.65 7.65
CA ASN A 475 5.03 8.62 8.69
C ASN A 475 4.03 7.98 9.67
N ALA A 476 4.57 7.35 10.71
CA ALA A 476 3.79 6.65 11.74
C ALA A 476 2.96 7.61 12.58
N MET A 477 1.69 7.25 12.81
CA MET A 477 0.74 8.00 13.64
C MET A 477 0.07 7.05 14.64
N ALA A 478 -0.09 7.49 15.88
CA ALA A 478 -0.85 6.78 16.89
C ALA A 478 -2.26 7.37 17.03
N GLY A 479 -3.26 6.51 17.01
CA GLY A 479 -4.65 6.86 17.28
C GLY A 479 -5.13 6.34 18.64
N PRO A 480 -6.42 6.51 18.93
CA PRO A 480 -6.99 6.17 20.23
C PRO A 480 -7.07 4.66 20.47
N THR A 481 -7.07 4.28 21.74
CA THR A 481 -7.53 2.95 22.19
C THR A 481 -9.05 2.97 22.32
N TYR A 482 -9.72 1.95 21.83
CA TYR A 482 -11.19 1.88 21.85
C TYR A 482 -11.71 1.10 23.04
N HIS A 483 -12.79 1.62 23.67
CA HIS A 483 -13.50 1.00 24.79
C HIS A 483 -15.00 1.25 24.64
N SER A 484 -15.73 0.31 24.08
CA SER A 484 -17.17 0.45 23.78
C SER A 484 -18.03 0.79 25.00
N GLU A 485 -17.58 0.38 26.19
CA GLU A 485 -18.28 0.64 27.47
C GLU A 485 -18.43 2.12 27.82
N TYR A 486 -17.59 3.00 27.25
CA TYR A 486 -17.63 4.44 27.52
C TYR A 486 -18.62 5.20 26.63
N TYR A 487 -19.25 4.52 25.66
CA TYR A 487 -20.02 5.18 24.62
C TYR A 487 -21.46 4.67 24.50
N PRO A 488 -22.38 5.50 23.96
CA PRO A 488 -23.78 5.09 23.76
C PRO A 488 -23.91 3.87 22.85
N SER A 489 -24.74 2.91 23.25
CA SER A 489 -24.96 1.65 22.51
C SER A 489 -25.49 1.83 21.10
N SER A 490 -26.15 2.97 20.82
CA SER A 490 -26.74 3.29 19.52
C SER A 490 -25.72 3.70 18.46
N THR A 491 -24.49 4.10 18.85
CA THR A 491 -23.52 4.73 17.93
C THR A 491 -22.10 4.14 18.05
N ARG A 492 -21.82 3.45 19.14
CA ARG A 492 -20.50 2.84 19.39
C ARG A 492 -20.21 1.70 18.43
N TYR A 493 -18.94 1.41 18.25
CA TYR A 493 -18.49 0.23 17.55
C TYR A 493 -18.68 -1.05 18.38
N PRO A 494 -18.69 -2.23 17.73
CA PRO A 494 -18.76 -3.51 18.43
C PRO A 494 -17.62 -3.68 19.45
N SER A 495 -17.90 -4.42 20.51
CA SER A 495 -16.90 -4.78 21.56
C SER A 495 -15.71 -5.58 21.01
N TYR A 496 -15.78 -6.06 19.78
CA TYR A 496 -14.63 -6.61 19.05
C TYR A 496 -13.41 -5.67 19.06
N TYR A 497 -13.65 -4.35 19.06
CA TYR A 497 -12.58 -3.34 19.06
C TYR A 497 -12.12 -2.93 20.45
N ASP A 498 -12.74 -3.47 21.53
CA ASP A 498 -12.37 -3.13 22.89
C ASP A 498 -10.91 -3.48 23.21
N ASN A 499 -10.22 -2.55 23.85
CA ASN A 499 -8.80 -2.59 24.21
C ASN A 499 -7.83 -2.69 22.99
N LYS A 500 -8.28 -2.42 21.77
CA LYS A 500 -7.42 -2.31 20.60
C LYS A 500 -7.00 -0.85 20.38
N VAL A 501 -5.76 -0.68 19.95
CA VAL A 501 -5.17 0.62 19.64
C VAL A 501 -5.23 0.86 18.14
N LEU A 502 -5.67 2.05 17.72
CA LEU A 502 -5.62 2.43 16.32
C LEU A 502 -4.20 2.85 15.94
N PHE A 503 -3.63 2.17 14.95
CA PHE A 503 -2.40 2.56 14.26
C PHE A 503 -2.75 3.00 12.84
N TYR A 504 -2.30 4.19 12.45
CA TYR A 504 -2.51 4.67 11.10
C TYR A 504 -1.24 5.32 10.55
N GLU A 505 -1.20 5.46 9.25
CA GLU A 505 0.00 5.88 8.54
C GLU A 505 -0.35 6.99 7.54
N TRP A 506 0.30 8.13 7.71
CA TRP A 506 -0.01 9.34 6.96
C TRP A 506 0.34 9.23 5.46
N ILE A 507 1.47 8.61 5.10
CA ILE A 507 1.91 8.46 3.71
C ILE A 507 1.28 7.22 3.06
N ARG A 508 1.29 6.07 3.75
CA ARG A 508 0.74 4.81 3.24
C ARG A 508 -0.79 4.80 3.22
N GLY A 509 -1.43 5.67 3.98
CA GLY A 509 -2.87 5.89 3.97
C GLY A 509 -3.70 4.71 4.44
N PHE A 510 -3.21 3.92 5.41
CA PHE A 510 -3.96 2.83 6.01
C PHE A 510 -4.35 3.11 7.46
N PHE A 511 -5.41 2.44 7.91
CA PHE A 511 -5.79 2.29 9.31
C PHE A 511 -5.70 0.82 9.71
N LYS A 512 -5.17 0.54 10.91
CA LYS A 512 -5.05 -0.80 11.48
C LYS A 512 -5.39 -0.80 12.96
N TRP A 513 -6.10 -1.83 13.41
CA TRP A 513 -6.30 -2.08 14.83
C TRP A 513 -5.22 -3.02 15.35
N VAL A 514 -4.53 -2.60 16.40
CA VAL A 514 -3.51 -3.39 17.09
C VAL A 514 -4.17 -4.05 18.31
N THR A 515 -4.15 -5.37 18.32
CA THR A 515 -4.58 -6.17 19.47
C THR A 515 -3.43 -6.31 20.45
N LEU A 516 -3.73 -6.12 21.73
CA LEU A 516 -2.80 -6.26 22.83
C LEU A 516 -3.06 -7.58 23.57
N ASP A 517 -1.97 -8.19 24.07
CA ASP A 517 -2.09 -9.31 25.00
C ASP A 517 -2.55 -8.81 26.39
N LYS A 518 -2.77 -9.75 27.33
CA LYS A 518 -3.21 -9.45 28.71
C LYS A 518 -2.27 -8.50 29.48
N ASP A 519 -1.00 -8.44 29.07
CA ASP A 519 0.05 -7.62 29.68
C ASP A 519 0.23 -6.29 28.95
N GLY A 520 -0.59 -6.04 27.92
CA GLY A 520 -0.58 -4.85 27.09
C GLY A 520 0.57 -4.81 26.09
N ASN A 521 1.13 -5.96 25.66
CA ASN A 521 2.13 -6.03 24.61
C ASN A 521 1.45 -6.28 23.25
N TYR A 522 2.20 -6.06 22.16
CA TYR A 522 1.75 -6.35 20.81
C TYR A 522 1.44 -7.84 20.64
N GLU A 523 0.27 -8.16 20.15
CA GLU A 523 -0.12 -9.51 19.75
C GLU A 523 -0.24 -9.63 18.22
N LYS A 524 -1.05 -8.77 17.59
CA LYS A 524 -1.25 -8.71 16.14
C LYS A 524 -1.82 -7.36 15.72
N MET A 525 -1.77 -7.08 14.41
CA MET A 525 -2.51 -5.95 13.82
C MET A 525 -3.41 -6.42 12.68
N GLU A 526 -4.55 -5.79 12.55
CA GLU A 526 -5.57 -6.12 11.56
C GLU A 526 -5.92 -4.88 10.74
N PRO A 527 -6.11 -4.99 9.42
CA PRO A 527 -6.54 -3.85 8.62
C PRO A 527 -7.93 -3.37 9.04
N PHE A 528 -8.16 -2.06 8.94
CA PHE A 528 -9.47 -1.46 9.13
C PHE A 528 -9.85 -0.67 7.89
N MET A 529 -10.98 -1.01 7.27
CA MET A 529 -11.48 -0.45 6.01
C MET A 529 -10.42 -0.47 4.88
N PRO A 530 -9.81 -1.64 4.57
CA PRO A 530 -8.68 -1.76 3.63
C PRO A 530 -9.04 -1.39 2.18
N HIS A 531 -10.33 -1.35 1.85
CA HIS A 531 -10.83 -0.90 0.55
C HIS A 531 -10.77 0.62 0.37
N LEU A 532 -10.54 1.39 1.45
CA LEU A 532 -10.37 2.84 1.42
C LEU A 532 -8.90 3.22 1.59
N LYS A 533 -8.49 4.24 0.85
CA LYS A 533 -7.23 4.94 1.10
C LYS A 533 -7.55 6.29 1.74
N PHE A 534 -7.03 6.52 2.93
CA PHE A 534 -7.16 7.80 3.61
C PHE A 534 -6.16 8.80 3.04
N ASN A 535 -6.62 10.02 2.70
CA ASN A 535 -5.80 11.04 2.07
C ASN A 535 -4.91 11.76 3.10
N SER A 536 -3.86 11.05 3.58
CA SER A 536 -2.94 11.59 4.58
C SER A 536 -3.67 12.05 5.85
N ALA A 537 -4.34 11.11 6.53
CA ALA A 537 -4.99 11.38 7.81
C ALA A 537 -3.94 11.87 8.80
N ILE A 538 -4.14 13.10 9.32
CA ILE A 538 -3.16 13.78 10.17
C ILE A 538 -3.52 13.67 11.65
N ASP A 539 -4.80 13.49 11.97
CA ASP A 539 -5.29 13.28 13.31
C ASP A 539 -6.58 12.45 13.33
N VAL A 540 -6.73 11.57 14.33
CA VAL A 540 -7.90 10.71 14.51
C VAL A 540 -8.21 10.52 15.99
N GLU A 541 -9.44 10.83 16.39
CA GLU A 541 -9.93 10.71 17.75
C GLU A 541 -11.26 9.95 17.84
N VAL A 542 -11.63 9.45 19.02
CA VAL A 542 -12.97 8.94 19.32
C VAL A 542 -13.83 10.04 19.93
N GLY A 543 -14.92 10.35 19.29
CA GLY A 543 -15.90 11.32 19.80
C GLY A 543 -16.70 10.80 21.00
N PRO A 544 -17.41 11.70 21.72
CA PRO A 544 -18.28 11.33 22.85
C PRO A 544 -19.39 10.32 22.48
N ASP A 545 -19.68 10.17 21.19
CA ASP A 545 -20.66 9.23 20.65
C ASP A 545 -20.05 7.86 20.29
N GLY A 546 -18.73 7.67 20.50
CA GLY A 546 -18.04 6.42 20.24
C GLY A 546 -17.69 6.16 18.77
N ARG A 547 -17.79 7.17 17.89
CA ARG A 547 -17.36 7.10 16.51
C ARG A 547 -15.95 7.66 16.35
N LEU A 548 -15.22 7.18 15.35
CA LEU A 548 -13.96 7.79 14.94
C LEU A 548 -14.22 9.04 14.12
N TYR A 549 -13.55 10.11 14.48
CA TYR A 549 -13.46 11.35 13.73
C TYR A 549 -12.00 11.59 13.35
N GLY A 550 -11.77 12.17 12.20
CA GLY A 550 -10.41 12.50 11.80
C GLY A 550 -10.38 13.63 10.79
N VAL A 551 -9.18 14.19 10.62
CA VAL A 551 -8.92 15.18 9.59
C VAL A 551 -7.82 14.68 8.64
N GLU A 552 -8.09 14.76 7.35
CA GLU A 552 -7.16 14.48 6.27
C GLU A 552 -6.47 15.75 5.82
N TYR A 553 -5.14 15.69 5.75
CA TYR A 553 -4.32 16.79 5.25
C TYR A 553 -4.46 16.97 3.73
N GLY A 554 -4.74 15.87 3.00
CA GLY A 554 -4.84 15.83 1.55
C GLY A 554 -3.51 15.51 0.85
N SER A 555 -3.49 15.63 -0.47
CA SER A 555 -2.49 15.05 -1.35
C SER A 555 -1.15 15.79 -1.44
N GLY A 556 -0.93 16.89 -0.78
CA GLY A 556 0.33 17.66 -0.86
C GLY A 556 0.79 18.19 0.48
N TRP A 557 2.10 18.25 0.72
CA TRP A 557 2.70 18.81 1.93
C TRP A 557 2.99 20.29 1.77
N PHE A 558 2.75 21.09 2.81
CA PHE A 558 2.86 22.56 2.81
C PHE A 558 2.03 23.27 1.74
N THR A 559 0.87 22.73 1.40
CA THR A 559 -0.04 23.31 0.41
C THR A 559 -1.48 23.23 0.89
N LYS A 560 -2.32 24.15 0.37
CA LYS A 560 -3.77 24.03 0.52
C LYS A 560 -4.28 22.94 -0.43
N ASN A 561 -4.78 21.84 0.14
CA ASN A 561 -5.27 20.71 -0.60
C ASN A 561 -6.79 20.74 -0.78
N ALA A 562 -7.25 20.59 -2.02
CA ALA A 562 -8.68 20.54 -2.32
C ALA A 562 -9.35 19.27 -1.76
N ASP A 563 -8.58 18.23 -1.49
CA ASP A 563 -8.99 16.94 -0.91
C ASP A 563 -8.74 16.83 0.59
N ALA A 564 -8.34 17.91 1.26
CA ALA A 564 -8.33 17.97 2.73
C ALA A 564 -9.76 17.95 3.27
N ALA A 565 -10.03 17.09 4.26
CA ALA A 565 -11.39 16.85 4.74
C ALA A 565 -11.44 16.49 6.21
N LEU A 566 -12.46 16.99 6.91
CA LEU A 566 -12.91 16.47 8.19
C LEU A 566 -13.89 15.32 7.93
N PHE A 567 -13.69 14.18 8.56
CA PHE A 567 -14.53 13.00 8.35
C PHE A 567 -14.94 12.33 9.66
N ARG A 568 -15.94 11.48 9.56
CA ARG A 568 -16.40 10.59 10.62
C ARG A 568 -16.59 9.18 10.04
N ILE A 569 -16.29 8.16 10.82
CA ILE A 569 -16.57 6.77 10.47
C ILE A 569 -17.75 6.28 11.27
N ASP A 570 -18.82 5.87 10.58
CA ASP A 570 -20.05 5.35 11.16
C ASP A 570 -20.08 3.82 11.04
N TYR A 571 -20.56 3.14 12.08
CA TYR A 571 -20.81 1.70 12.07
C TYR A 571 -22.32 1.43 11.90
N ASN A 572 -22.65 0.55 10.97
CA ASN A 572 -24.02 0.05 10.77
C ASN A 572 -24.14 -1.39 11.25
N GLY A 573 -24.64 -1.61 12.46
CA GLY A 573 -24.95 -2.94 13.01
C GLY A 573 -26.27 -3.53 12.50
N GLY A 574 -27.06 -2.73 11.76
CA GLY A 574 -28.37 -3.13 11.21
C GLY A 574 -28.30 -3.57 9.75
N ASN A 575 -29.40 -3.37 9.06
CA ASN A 575 -29.51 -3.62 7.63
C ASN A 575 -28.54 -2.78 6.81
N ARG A 576 -27.82 -3.40 5.85
CA ARG A 576 -26.92 -2.72 4.93
C ARG A 576 -27.62 -2.43 3.61
N ALA A 577 -27.34 -1.27 3.04
CA ALA A 577 -27.93 -0.90 1.77
C ALA A 577 -27.30 -1.67 0.59
N PRO A 578 -28.04 -1.91 -0.50
CA PRO A 578 -27.54 -2.55 -1.70
C PRO A 578 -26.34 -1.80 -2.33
N LYS A 579 -25.47 -2.53 -3.01
CA LYS A 579 -24.33 -2.00 -3.77
C LYS A 579 -24.60 -2.09 -5.28
N PRO A 580 -25.11 -1.03 -5.93
CA PRO A 580 -25.45 -1.05 -7.33
C PRO A 580 -24.22 -1.16 -8.24
N VAL A 581 -24.31 -2.04 -9.25
CA VAL A 581 -23.39 -2.09 -10.39
C VAL A 581 -24.23 -1.81 -11.61
N VAL A 582 -23.83 -0.85 -12.47
CA VAL A 582 -24.64 -0.45 -13.61
C VAL A 582 -23.86 -0.42 -14.90
N SER A 583 -24.55 -0.74 -16.00
CA SER A 583 -24.00 -0.65 -17.35
C SER A 583 -25.08 -0.22 -18.35
N VAL A 584 -24.61 0.36 -19.46
CA VAL A 584 -25.47 0.73 -20.62
C VAL A 584 -24.82 0.20 -21.89
N ASN A 585 -25.64 -0.30 -22.80
CA ASN A 585 -25.17 -0.92 -24.05
C ASN A 585 -24.57 0.08 -25.05
N LYS A 586 -25.07 1.32 -25.06
CA LYS A 586 -24.58 2.42 -25.92
C LYS A 586 -24.75 3.76 -25.20
N THR A 587 -23.77 4.63 -25.36
CA THR A 587 -23.80 5.99 -24.77
C THR A 587 -24.28 7.05 -25.77
N THR A 588 -24.33 6.74 -27.09
CA THR A 588 -24.83 7.64 -28.14
C THR A 588 -25.64 6.86 -29.17
N GLY A 589 -26.60 7.52 -29.85
CA GLY A 589 -27.39 6.92 -30.90
C GLY A 589 -28.34 7.90 -31.56
N ALA A 590 -28.60 7.63 -32.86
CA ALA A 590 -29.58 8.40 -33.61
C ALA A 590 -31.00 8.17 -33.09
N ILE A 591 -31.83 9.22 -33.08
CA ILE A 591 -33.25 9.12 -32.67
C ILE A 591 -34.12 8.43 -33.71
N PRO A 592 -35.06 7.56 -33.32
CA PRO A 592 -35.37 7.11 -31.96
C PRO A 592 -34.23 6.22 -31.40
N PHE A 593 -33.66 6.62 -30.27
CA PHE A 593 -32.53 5.97 -29.64
C PHE A 593 -32.96 5.05 -28.48
N THR A 594 -32.84 3.76 -28.69
CA THR A 594 -33.17 2.77 -27.66
C THR A 594 -31.92 2.37 -26.89
N VAL A 595 -31.86 2.63 -25.58
CA VAL A 595 -30.85 2.17 -24.64
C VAL A 595 -31.34 0.93 -23.92
N LYS A 596 -30.41 -0.03 -23.73
CA LYS A 596 -30.61 -1.15 -22.80
C LYS A 596 -29.63 -0.95 -21.63
N VAL A 597 -30.16 -1.02 -20.43
CA VAL A 597 -29.41 -0.84 -19.18
C VAL A 597 -29.48 -2.11 -18.36
N SER A 598 -28.41 -2.36 -17.60
CA SER A 598 -28.32 -3.51 -16.71
C SER A 598 -27.80 -3.08 -15.35
N ALA A 599 -28.39 -3.63 -14.31
CA ALA A 599 -27.88 -3.62 -12.95
C ALA A 599 -27.44 -5.02 -12.48
N GLU A 600 -27.14 -5.93 -13.43
CA GLU A 600 -26.55 -7.23 -13.13
C GLU A 600 -25.20 -7.07 -12.41
N GLY A 601 -24.95 -7.92 -11.41
CA GLY A 601 -23.80 -7.78 -10.51
C GLY A 601 -24.07 -6.89 -9.29
N THR A 602 -25.22 -6.23 -9.19
CA THR A 602 -25.67 -5.58 -7.96
C THR A 602 -25.81 -6.61 -6.85
N THR A 603 -25.24 -6.32 -5.68
CA THR A 603 -25.26 -7.20 -4.51
C THR A 603 -25.91 -6.50 -3.32
N ASP A 604 -26.50 -7.30 -2.47
CA ASP A 604 -26.90 -6.88 -1.13
C ASP A 604 -26.02 -7.59 -0.11
N PRO A 605 -25.37 -6.85 0.82
CA PRO A 605 -24.48 -7.47 1.80
C PRO A 605 -25.18 -8.41 2.76
N ASP A 606 -26.48 -8.18 3.03
CA ASP A 606 -27.31 -9.02 3.90
C ASP A 606 -28.09 -10.09 3.10
N LYS A 607 -27.89 -10.13 1.77
CA LYS A 607 -28.55 -11.05 0.81
C LYS A 607 -30.06 -10.86 0.74
N ASP A 608 -30.55 -9.66 1.01
CA ASP A 608 -31.94 -9.33 0.87
C ASP A 608 -32.40 -9.28 -0.59
N ALA A 609 -33.67 -9.53 -0.83
CA ALA A 609 -34.25 -9.45 -2.16
C ALA A 609 -34.28 -8.02 -2.67
N LEU A 610 -33.83 -7.81 -3.93
CA LEU A 610 -33.64 -6.49 -4.51
C LEU A 610 -34.78 -6.10 -5.46
N THR A 611 -35.13 -4.82 -5.47
CA THR A 611 -36.00 -4.20 -6.44
C THR A 611 -35.34 -2.98 -7.05
N TYR A 612 -35.58 -2.75 -8.34
CA TYR A 612 -34.89 -1.76 -9.16
C TYR A 612 -35.89 -0.73 -9.70
N VAL A 613 -35.58 0.56 -9.57
CA VAL A 613 -36.35 1.68 -10.12
C VAL A 613 -35.41 2.45 -11.05
N TRP A 614 -35.59 2.30 -12.36
CA TRP A 614 -34.77 2.98 -13.34
C TRP A 614 -35.29 4.38 -13.66
N HIS A 615 -34.37 5.34 -13.80
CA HIS A 615 -34.62 6.72 -14.17
C HIS A 615 -33.93 7.05 -15.50
N PHE A 616 -34.70 7.55 -16.47
CA PHE A 616 -34.24 7.92 -17.82
C PHE A 616 -34.53 9.41 -18.05
N GLY A 617 -33.59 10.29 -17.68
CA GLY A 617 -33.84 11.73 -17.63
C GLY A 617 -34.96 12.08 -16.66
N ALA A 618 -36.07 12.65 -17.18
CA ALA A 618 -37.23 12.98 -16.38
C ALA A 618 -38.23 11.80 -16.20
N VAL A 619 -37.99 10.67 -16.83
CA VAL A 619 -38.91 9.51 -16.80
C VAL A 619 -38.44 8.51 -15.77
N THR A 620 -39.30 8.12 -14.85
CA THR A 620 -39.07 7.06 -13.86
C THR A 620 -39.93 5.85 -14.23
N GLN A 621 -39.31 4.67 -14.31
CA GLN A 621 -40.01 3.41 -14.52
C GLN A 621 -40.59 2.88 -13.22
N LYS A 622 -41.58 1.97 -13.33
CA LYS A 622 -42.08 1.25 -12.17
C LYS A 622 -41.01 0.32 -11.59
N ALA A 623 -41.07 0.09 -10.29
CA ALA A 623 -40.20 -0.85 -9.58
C ALA A 623 -40.34 -2.25 -10.18
N SER A 624 -39.21 -2.93 -10.36
CA SER A 624 -39.10 -4.27 -10.95
C SER A 624 -38.11 -5.11 -10.17
N ALA A 625 -38.33 -6.43 -10.11
CA ALA A 625 -37.33 -7.38 -9.62
C ALA A 625 -36.25 -7.68 -10.68
N SER A 626 -36.49 -7.32 -11.97
CA SER A 626 -35.47 -7.48 -13.01
C SER A 626 -34.40 -6.37 -12.91
N PRO A 627 -33.12 -6.71 -12.91
CA PRO A 627 -32.05 -5.73 -12.96
C PRO A 627 -31.95 -5.03 -14.33
N ASN A 628 -32.58 -5.58 -15.36
CA ASN A 628 -32.47 -5.10 -16.74
C ASN A 628 -33.70 -4.26 -17.13
N ALA A 629 -33.45 -3.19 -17.87
CA ALA A 629 -34.49 -2.32 -18.43
C ALA A 629 -34.10 -1.77 -19.81
N SER A 630 -35.06 -1.19 -20.50
CA SER A 630 -34.82 -0.47 -21.74
C SER A 630 -35.71 0.77 -21.83
N PHE A 631 -35.24 1.78 -22.56
CA PHE A 631 -35.96 3.01 -22.81
C PHE A 631 -35.62 3.59 -24.18
N THR A 632 -36.60 4.20 -24.86
CA THR A 632 -36.37 4.82 -26.17
C THR A 632 -36.55 6.34 -26.08
N PHE A 633 -35.47 7.06 -26.34
CA PHE A 633 -35.43 8.51 -26.44
C PHE A 633 -35.87 8.91 -27.87
N THR A 634 -36.88 9.78 -27.96
CA THR A 634 -37.44 10.28 -29.22
C THR A 634 -37.06 11.74 -29.52
N LYS A 635 -36.42 12.43 -28.56
CA LYS A 635 -35.94 13.81 -28.69
C LYS A 635 -34.44 13.83 -28.58
N ALA A 636 -33.80 14.70 -29.35
CA ALA A 636 -32.35 14.91 -29.22
C ALA A 636 -32.02 15.62 -27.89
N GLY A 637 -30.94 15.19 -27.26
CA GLY A 637 -30.45 15.79 -26.01
C GLY A 637 -29.53 14.88 -25.19
N ASP A 638 -28.96 15.45 -24.16
CA ASP A 638 -28.18 14.71 -23.14
C ASP A 638 -29.12 14.22 -22.04
N TYR A 639 -29.01 12.95 -21.71
CA TYR A 639 -29.82 12.33 -20.67
C TYR A 639 -28.95 11.68 -19.60
N SER A 640 -29.44 11.76 -18.36
CA SER A 640 -28.84 11.08 -17.21
C SER A 640 -29.66 9.83 -16.92
N ILE A 641 -28.99 8.68 -16.81
CA ILE A 641 -29.62 7.40 -16.48
C ILE A 641 -29.04 6.90 -15.16
N TYR A 642 -29.87 6.49 -14.24
CA TYR A 642 -29.45 5.84 -12.99
C TYR A 642 -30.54 4.89 -12.51
N VAL A 643 -30.18 4.00 -11.57
CA VAL A 643 -31.14 3.12 -10.89
C VAL A 643 -31.11 3.37 -9.38
N GLU A 644 -32.29 3.37 -8.78
CA GLU A 644 -32.44 3.23 -7.34
C GLU A 644 -32.72 1.77 -7.04
N VAL A 645 -31.85 1.16 -6.24
CA VAL A 645 -31.99 -0.24 -5.81
C VAL A 645 -32.44 -0.26 -4.36
N LYS A 646 -33.55 -0.92 -4.10
CA LYS A 646 -34.14 -1.08 -2.78
C LYS A 646 -34.07 -2.53 -2.35
N ASP A 647 -33.69 -2.79 -1.13
CA ASP A 647 -33.73 -4.11 -0.50
C ASP A 647 -35.11 -4.44 0.12
N GLY A 648 -35.25 -5.68 0.58
CA GLY A 648 -36.49 -6.15 1.23
C GLY A 648 -36.77 -5.53 2.61
N LYS A 649 -35.82 -4.86 3.23
CA LYS A 649 -35.93 -4.20 4.53
C LYS A 649 -36.07 -2.68 4.43
N GLY A 650 -35.99 -2.14 3.23
CA GLY A 650 -36.33 -0.75 2.92
C GLY A 650 -35.15 0.20 2.73
N ALA A 651 -33.90 -0.25 2.83
CA ALA A 651 -32.76 0.57 2.46
C ALA A 651 -32.70 0.77 0.94
N VAL A 652 -32.31 1.96 0.51
CA VAL A 652 -32.26 2.36 -0.90
C VAL A 652 -30.90 2.95 -1.23
N THR A 653 -30.29 2.48 -2.33
CA THR A 653 -29.06 3.06 -2.88
C THR A 653 -29.30 3.49 -4.32
N LYS A 654 -28.87 4.72 -4.61
CA LYS A 654 -28.80 5.26 -5.97
C LYS A 654 -27.45 4.89 -6.60
N SER A 655 -27.50 4.40 -7.85
CA SER A 655 -26.29 4.11 -8.61
C SER A 655 -25.56 5.37 -9.06
N GLU A 656 -24.34 5.18 -9.60
CA GLU A 656 -23.68 6.19 -10.43
C GLU A 656 -24.58 6.61 -11.60
N VAL A 657 -24.40 7.87 -12.04
CA VAL A 657 -25.15 8.42 -13.16
C VAL A 657 -24.45 8.17 -14.47
N MET A 658 -25.06 7.36 -15.34
CA MET A 658 -24.60 7.16 -16.70
C MET A 658 -25.12 8.29 -17.60
N LYS A 659 -24.25 8.91 -18.39
CA LYS A 659 -24.61 9.95 -19.36
C LYS A 659 -24.78 9.32 -20.73
N VAL A 660 -25.89 9.61 -21.41
CA VAL A 660 -26.12 9.21 -22.79
C VAL A 660 -26.61 10.40 -23.62
N TYR A 661 -26.23 10.40 -24.91
CA TYR A 661 -26.67 11.40 -25.86
C TYR A 661 -27.56 10.74 -26.93
N ALA A 662 -28.80 11.20 -27.05
CA ALA A 662 -29.67 10.84 -28.13
C ALA A 662 -29.62 11.92 -29.23
N GLY A 663 -29.48 11.54 -30.51
CA GLY A 663 -29.50 12.50 -31.62
C GLY A 663 -28.54 12.15 -32.74
N ASN A 664 -27.31 11.79 -32.40
CA ASN A 664 -26.25 11.41 -33.34
C ASN A 664 -25.59 10.10 -32.88
N GLU A 665 -25.16 9.29 -33.82
CA GLU A 665 -24.46 8.02 -33.56
C GLU A 665 -22.98 8.21 -33.82
N ALA A 666 -22.13 7.66 -32.94
CA ALA A 666 -20.70 7.78 -33.13
C ALA A 666 -20.24 7.01 -34.38
N PRO A 667 -19.31 7.57 -35.17
CA PRO A 667 -18.75 6.93 -36.35
C PRO A 667 -18.12 5.57 -36.03
N ASN A 668 -18.37 4.59 -36.91
CA ASN A 668 -17.66 3.32 -36.81
C ASN A 668 -16.30 3.44 -37.51
N VAL A 669 -15.22 3.41 -36.76
CA VAL A 669 -13.85 3.51 -37.26
C VAL A 669 -13.18 2.15 -37.16
N THR A 670 -12.66 1.65 -38.27
CA THR A 670 -11.94 0.38 -38.35
C THR A 670 -10.56 0.58 -38.95
N VAL A 671 -9.51 0.09 -38.33
CA VAL A 671 -8.15 0.02 -38.89
C VAL A 671 -7.91 -1.38 -39.42
N LYS A 672 -7.74 -1.51 -40.74
CA LYS A 672 -7.45 -2.79 -41.42
C LYS A 672 -5.96 -2.91 -41.73
N ASN A 673 -5.44 -4.11 -41.65
CA ASN A 673 -4.14 -4.51 -42.17
C ASN A 673 -4.35 -5.62 -43.23
N VAL A 674 -3.61 -5.55 -44.33
CA VAL A 674 -3.67 -6.56 -45.40
C VAL A 674 -2.72 -7.74 -45.14
N GLY A 675 -1.87 -7.65 -44.09
CA GLY A 675 -0.87 -8.66 -43.76
C GLY A 675 -1.24 -9.49 -42.54
N ASN A 676 -0.24 -9.86 -41.74
CA ASN A 676 -0.40 -10.56 -40.47
C ASN A 676 -1.08 -9.65 -39.42
N ASN A 677 -2.23 -10.06 -38.94
CA ASN A 677 -3.03 -9.31 -37.98
C ASN A 677 -2.68 -9.62 -36.50
N ASN A 678 -1.64 -10.45 -36.27
CA ASN A 678 -1.22 -10.83 -34.91
C ASN A 678 0.13 -10.22 -34.49
N PHE A 679 1.07 -10.18 -35.48
CA PHE A 679 2.46 -9.80 -35.18
C PHE A 679 2.95 -8.71 -36.13
N TYR A 680 3.83 -7.83 -35.58
CA TYR A 680 4.66 -6.98 -36.41
C TYR A 680 6.10 -7.51 -36.43
N PHE A 681 6.87 -7.21 -37.46
CA PHE A 681 8.26 -7.66 -37.58
C PHE A 681 9.15 -6.46 -37.94
N PRO A 682 10.34 -6.33 -37.30
CA PRO A 682 11.29 -5.30 -37.67
C PRO A 682 11.72 -5.41 -39.12
N GLY A 683 11.71 -4.28 -39.85
CA GLY A 683 12.05 -4.23 -41.28
C GLY A 683 10.94 -4.69 -42.23
N VAL A 684 9.85 -5.26 -41.73
CA VAL A 684 8.72 -5.71 -42.54
C VAL A 684 7.63 -4.63 -42.55
N PRO A 685 7.21 -4.15 -43.74
CA PRO A 685 6.16 -3.16 -43.89
C PRO A 685 4.80 -3.66 -43.37
N VAL A 686 4.11 -2.85 -42.60
CA VAL A 686 2.75 -3.03 -42.11
C VAL A 686 1.84 -2.06 -42.84
N PRO A 687 1.19 -2.47 -43.98
CA PRO A 687 0.23 -1.62 -44.65
C PRO A 687 -1.06 -1.54 -43.85
N TYR A 688 -1.58 -0.35 -43.65
CA TYR A 688 -2.85 -0.12 -42.96
C TYR A 688 -3.76 0.80 -43.75
N GLU A 689 -5.07 0.65 -43.49
CA GLU A 689 -6.11 1.48 -44.11
C GLU A 689 -7.20 1.72 -43.04
N VAL A 690 -7.58 2.97 -42.83
CA VAL A 690 -8.67 3.38 -41.95
C VAL A 690 -9.96 3.47 -42.76
N LEU A 691 -10.94 2.66 -42.36
CA LEU A 691 -12.29 2.68 -42.89
C LEU A 691 -13.23 3.31 -41.88
N ILE A 692 -13.96 4.31 -42.30
CA ILE A 692 -14.96 5.00 -41.49
C ILE A 692 -16.32 4.86 -42.14
N ASN A 693 -17.29 4.50 -41.33
CA ASN A 693 -18.68 4.47 -41.72
C ASN A 693 -19.50 5.26 -40.69
N ASP A 694 -20.08 6.34 -41.16
CA ASP A 694 -20.92 7.23 -40.36
C ASP A 694 -22.26 7.42 -41.07
N LYS A 695 -23.30 7.48 -40.28
CA LYS A 695 -24.65 7.56 -40.85
C LYS A 695 -24.97 8.90 -41.48
N GLU A 696 -24.44 9.96 -40.93
CA GLU A 696 -24.67 11.35 -41.29
C GLU A 696 -23.64 11.81 -42.32
N ASP A 697 -22.36 11.49 -42.17
CA ASP A 697 -21.25 11.94 -42.99
C ASP A 697 -20.91 10.98 -44.15
N GLY A 698 -21.39 9.72 -44.08
CA GLY A 698 -21.16 8.69 -45.11
C GLY A 698 -19.91 7.84 -44.84
N THR A 699 -19.06 7.60 -45.85
CA THR A 699 -17.93 6.66 -45.72
C THR A 699 -16.66 7.18 -46.38
N THR A 700 -15.51 6.76 -45.88
CA THR A 700 -14.21 6.98 -46.53
C THR A 700 -14.12 6.25 -47.87
N GLU A 701 -14.73 5.08 -48.01
CA GLU A 701 -14.73 4.29 -49.27
C GLU A 701 -15.44 5.02 -50.42
N LYS A 702 -16.52 5.75 -50.14
CA LYS A 702 -17.26 6.56 -51.12
C LYS A 702 -16.68 7.96 -51.30
N GLY A 703 -15.66 8.32 -50.48
CA GLY A 703 -15.04 9.63 -50.51
C GLY A 703 -15.91 10.76 -49.97
N THR A 704 -17.00 10.45 -49.26
CA THR A 704 -17.85 11.44 -48.59
C THR A 704 -17.21 11.98 -47.32
N ILE A 705 -16.35 11.17 -46.67
CA ILE A 705 -15.50 11.59 -45.56
C ILE A 705 -14.10 11.88 -46.09
N ASP A 706 -13.61 13.11 -45.87
CA ASP A 706 -12.26 13.52 -46.28
C ASP A 706 -11.22 12.80 -45.40
N ASN A 707 -10.30 12.10 -46.04
CA ASN A 707 -9.20 11.39 -45.37
C ASN A 707 -8.31 12.30 -44.50
N LYS A 708 -8.29 13.62 -44.76
CA LYS A 708 -7.54 14.60 -43.96
C LYS A 708 -8.20 14.88 -42.60
N SER A 709 -9.49 14.53 -42.44
CA SER A 709 -10.21 14.69 -41.17
C SER A 709 -10.01 13.51 -40.20
N VAL A 710 -9.27 12.50 -40.66
CA VAL A 710 -8.96 11.30 -39.87
C VAL A 710 -7.63 11.49 -39.15
N TYR A 711 -7.62 11.37 -37.86
CA TYR A 711 -6.38 11.39 -37.06
C TYR A 711 -5.88 9.97 -36.85
N VAL A 712 -4.62 9.70 -37.22
CA VAL A 712 -3.99 8.36 -37.11
C VAL A 712 -2.65 8.48 -36.38
N LYS A 713 -2.41 7.64 -35.43
CA LYS A 713 -1.12 7.51 -34.74
C LYS A 713 -0.72 6.05 -34.55
N VAL A 714 0.60 5.84 -34.35
CA VAL A 714 1.18 4.56 -33.95
C VAL A 714 1.88 4.70 -32.62
N ASP A 715 1.60 3.77 -31.72
CA ASP A 715 2.26 3.68 -30.40
C ASP A 715 2.87 2.29 -30.22
N TYR A 716 3.97 2.22 -29.43
CA TYR A 716 4.56 0.96 -28.98
C TYR A 716 4.41 0.89 -27.47
N VAL A 717 3.69 -0.11 -26.98
CA VAL A 717 3.31 -0.24 -25.55
C VAL A 717 3.77 -1.57 -24.97
N SER A 718 4.06 -1.62 -23.68
CA SER A 718 4.48 -2.83 -22.96
C SER A 718 3.30 -3.49 -22.24
N GLY A 719 3.19 -4.82 -22.30
CA GLY A 719 2.18 -5.63 -21.60
C GLY A 719 1.23 -6.37 -22.55
N THR A 720 1.07 -7.68 -22.35
CA THR A 720 0.19 -8.52 -23.18
C THR A 720 -1.26 -8.57 -22.68
N ASP A 721 -1.47 -8.43 -21.36
CA ASP A 721 -2.78 -8.62 -20.73
C ASP A 721 -3.57 -7.31 -20.54
N LYS A 722 -2.95 -6.19 -20.79
CA LYS A 722 -3.52 -4.85 -20.55
C LYS A 722 -3.96 -4.11 -21.81
N ALA A 723 -3.74 -4.71 -22.98
CA ALA A 723 -4.30 -4.22 -24.25
C ALA A 723 -5.81 -4.56 -24.41
N GLN A 724 -6.45 -5.06 -23.36
CA GLN A 724 -7.90 -5.21 -23.34
C GLN A 724 -8.54 -3.83 -23.21
N VAL A 725 -9.34 -3.52 -24.19
CA VAL A 725 -10.19 -2.34 -24.25
C VAL A 725 -11.14 -2.38 -23.06
N VAL A 726 -10.87 -1.61 -22.02
CA VAL A 726 -11.86 -1.29 -21.01
C VAL A 726 -12.69 -0.11 -21.55
N GLY A 727 -13.80 -0.40 -22.20
CA GLY A 727 -14.59 0.61 -22.88
C GLY A 727 -13.86 1.23 -24.09
N HIS A 728 -14.22 2.41 -24.52
CA HIS A 728 -13.67 3.09 -25.70
C HIS A 728 -12.33 3.82 -25.46
N GLN A 729 -11.59 3.50 -24.38
CA GLN A 729 -10.29 4.13 -24.09
C GLN A 729 -9.16 3.11 -24.06
N ILE A 730 -8.12 3.39 -24.82
CA ILE A 730 -6.88 2.63 -24.82
C ILE A 730 -5.97 3.22 -23.74
N ILE A 731 -5.53 2.36 -22.83
CA ILE A 731 -4.56 2.74 -21.82
C ILE A 731 -3.15 2.64 -22.44
N THR A 732 -2.51 3.77 -22.67
CA THR A 732 -1.09 3.84 -23.06
C THR A 732 -0.20 3.61 -21.82
N SER A 733 1.08 3.24 -22.01
CA SER A 733 2.05 3.15 -20.90
C SER A 733 2.13 4.45 -20.09
N ALA A 734 1.96 5.60 -20.75
CA ALA A 734 1.89 6.90 -20.10
C ALA A 734 0.63 7.05 -19.23
N MET A 735 -0.52 6.54 -19.66
CA MET A 735 -1.75 6.53 -18.83
C MET A 735 -1.65 5.55 -17.67
N GLU A 736 -1.04 4.37 -17.90
CA GLU A 736 -0.73 3.42 -16.82
C GLU A 736 0.21 4.02 -15.80
N GLY A 737 1.28 4.69 -16.23
CA GLY A 737 2.21 5.40 -15.37
C GLY A 737 1.52 6.49 -14.54
N LYS A 738 0.58 7.25 -15.14
CA LYS A 738 -0.24 8.22 -14.42
C LYS A 738 -1.13 7.56 -13.36
N ASN A 739 -1.79 6.47 -13.72
CA ASN A 739 -2.67 5.73 -12.81
C ASN A 739 -1.86 5.09 -11.67
N LEU A 740 -0.69 4.49 -11.96
CA LEU A 740 0.23 3.98 -10.95
C LEU A 740 0.67 5.08 -9.98
N ALA A 741 1.14 6.23 -10.49
CA ALA A 741 1.51 7.36 -9.64
C ALA A 741 0.34 7.88 -8.79
N ALA A 742 -0.90 7.79 -9.27
CA ALA A 742 -2.09 8.18 -8.52
C ALA A 742 -2.50 7.15 -7.45
N THR A 743 -2.20 5.87 -7.66
CA THR A 743 -2.51 4.78 -6.71
C THR A 743 -1.43 4.58 -5.65
N LEU A 744 -0.19 4.98 -5.95
CA LEU A 744 0.92 5.01 -5.00
C LEU A 744 0.89 6.30 -4.16
N ASP A 745 1.83 6.42 -3.24
CA ASP A 745 2.00 7.57 -2.36
C ASP A 745 2.67 8.79 -3.05
N CYS A 746 3.02 8.69 -4.32
CA CYS A 746 3.69 9.73 -5.10
C CYS A 746 2.99 11.11 -5.04
N LYS A 747 1.64 11.10 -5.00
CA LYS A 747 0.81 12.31 -4.93
C LYS A 747 0.99 13.12 -3.64
N VAL A 748 1.51 12.50 -2.59
CA VAL A 748 1.78 13.16 -1.30
C VAL A 748 2.89 14.18 -1.45
N CYS A 749 3.93 13.81 -2.25
CA CYS A 749 5.13 14.62 -2.42
C CYS A 749 5.16 15.42 -3.73
N HIS A 750 4.43 14.98 -4.78
CA HIS A 750 4.48 15.58 -6.10
C HIS A 750 3.10 16.00 -6.60
N LYS A 751 3.02 17.18 -7.23
CA LYS A 751 1.87 17.65 -8.00
C LYS A 751 2.23 17.78 -9.48
N GLU A 752 1.21 17.82 -10.35
CA GLU A 752 1.46 17.86 -11.79
C GLU A 752 2.06 19.20 -12.23
N ASN A 753 1.53 20.33 -11.71
CA ASN A 753 1.87 21.68 -12.22
C ASN A 753 2.66 22.54 -11.24
N GLU A 754 2.66 22.24 -9.96
CA GLU A 754 3.29 23.08 -8.92
C GLU A 754 4.16 22.24 -7.96
N LYS A 755 5.22 22.87 -7.44
CA LYS A 755 6.13 22.24 -6.48
C LYS A 755 5.39 21.99 -5.14
N SER A 756 5.56 20.78 -4.58
CA SER A 756 5.17 20.43 -3.22
C SER A 756 6.43 20.06 -2.41
N ILE A 757 6.48 18.94 -1.72
CA ILE A 757 7.73 18.39 -1.13
C ILE A 757 8.75 18.16 -2.24
N GLY A 758 8.33 17.41 -3.27
CA GLY A 758 9.11 17.18 -4.48
C GLY A 758 8.81 18.21 -5.58
N PRO A 759 9.57 18.17 -6.68
CA PRO A 759 9.31 19.01 -7.85
C PRO A 759 7.98 18.66 -8.51
N ALA A 760 7.38 19.64 -9.20
CA ALA A 760 6.24 19.35 -10.06
C ALA A 760 6.62 18.38 -11.18
N TYR A 761 5.73 17.47 -11.56
CA TYR A 761 6.01 16.55 -12.66
C TYR A 761 6.36 17.25 -13.96
N LYS A 762 5.71 18.37 -14.29
CA LYS A 762 6.08 19.20 -15.46
C LYS A 762 7.49 19.80 -15.37
N GLN A 763 7.95 20.18 -14.17
CA GLN A 763 9.32 20.66 -13.98
C GLN A 763 10.34 19.54 -14.20
N VAL A 764 10.01 18.31 -13.75
CA VAL A 764 10.85 17.13 -14.03
C VAL A 764 10.88 16.86 -15.54
N ALA A 765 9.72 16.83 -16.20
CA ALA A 765 9.64 16.64 -17.64
C ALA A 765 10.47 17.70 -18.41
N GLN A 766 10.37 18.96 -18.02
CA GLN A 766 11.10 20.06 -18.65
C GLN A 766 12.63 19.94 -18.45
N ARG A 767 13.06 19.57 -17.24
CA ARG A 767 14.48 19.43 -16.91
C ARG A 767 15.16 18.32 -17.69
N TYR A 768 14.48 17.20 -17.88
CA TYR A 768 15.04 15.98 -18.47
C TYR A 768 14.61 15.72 -19.92
N GLN A 769 13.92 16.65 -20.58
CA GLN A 769 13.34 16.46 -21.93
C GLN A 769 14.33 16.04 -23.02
N ASN A 770 15.61 16.41 -22.88
CA ASN A 770 16.67 16.15 -23.87
C ASN A 770 17.76 15.19 -23.33
N ASP A 771 17.54 14.56 -22.18
CA ASP A 771 18.50 13.66 -21.58
C ASP A 771 18.15 12.20 -21.93
N SER A 772 18.97 11.58 -22.77
CA SER A 772 18.77 10.18 -23.20
C SER A 772 18.89 9.16 -22.06
N LYS A 773 19.49 9.54 -20.92
CA LYS A 773 19.63 8.69 -19.73
C LYS A 773 18.54 8.95 -18.67
N ALA A 774 17.67 9.92 -18.93
CA ALA A 774 16.64 10.37 -17.99
C ALA A 774 15.76 9.22 -17.50
N LYS A 775 15.29 8.35 -18.40
CA LYS A 775 14.40 7.25 -18.05
C LYS A 775 15.02 6.32 -17.01
N ALA A 776 16.23 5.82 -17.27
CA ALA A 776 16.95 4.94 -16.35
C ALA A 776 17.29 5.63 -15.02
N TYR A 777 17.72 6.90 -15.08
CA TYR A 777 18.05 7.68 -13.89
C TYR A 777 16.81 7.92 -13.01
N LEU A 778 15.69 8.37 -13.58
CA LEU A 778 14.48 8.70 -12.85
C LEU A 778 13.78 7.44 -12.30
N SER A 779 13.76 6.34 -13.07
CA SER A 779 13.23 5.06 -12.58
C SER A 779 14.03 4.55 -11.38
N ASN A 780 15.36 4.64 -11.46
CA ASN A 780 16.24 4.30 -10.34
C ASN A 780 16.02 5.24 -9.13
N LYS A 781 15.70 6.51 -9.39
CA LYS A 781 15.39 7.50 -8.35
C LYS A 781 14.07 7.19 -7.64
N ILE A 782 13.06 6.71 -8.36
CA ILE A 782 11.81 6.23 -7.77
C ILE A 782 12.06 5.02 -6.87
N ILE A 783 12.83 4.03 -7.35
CA ILE A 783 13.07 2.79 -6.61
C ILE A 783 13.97 3.03 -5.39
N LYS A 784 15.06 3.78 -5.53
CA LYS A 784 16.08 3.96 -4.48
C LYS A 784 15.88 5.19 -3.60
N GLY A 785 15.06 6.15 -4.03
CA GLY A 785 14.86 7.39 -3.28
C GLY A 785 16.09 8.29 -3.20
N GLY A 786 16.18 9.07 -2.13
CA GLY A 786 17.32 9.94 -1.79
C GLY A 786 17.22 11.38 -2.27
N GLY A 787 18.10 12.26 -1.80
CA GLY A 787 18.18 13.69 -2.13
C GLY A 787 18.97 14.01 -3.40
N GLY A 788 19.27 15.27 -3.65
CA GLY A 788 20.20 15.72 -4.69
C GLY A 788 19.73 16.86 -5.58
N VAL A 789 19.48 16.59 -6.85
CA VAL A 789 19.30 17.59 -7.93
C VAL A 789 18.17 18.63 -7.71
N TRP A 790 17.19 18.31 -6.87
CA TRP A 790 16.04 19.16 -6.57
C TRP A 790 16.08 19.78 -5.16
N GLY A 791 17.21 19.67 -4.49
CA GLY A 791 17.43 20.18 -3.13
C GLY A 791 17.74 19.03 -2.15
N GLU A 792 17.77 19.36 -0.87
CA GLU A 792 18.19 18.43 0.19
C GLU A 792 17.08 17.48 0.66
N THR A 793 15.83 17.79 0.35
CA THR A 793 14.71 16.91 0.70
C THR A 793 14.84 15.57 -0.03
N ALA A 794 14.97 14.49 0.73
CA ALA A 794 15.09 13.15 0.19
C ALA A 794 13.74 12.66 -0.32
N MET A 795 13.71 12.08 -1.53
CA MET A 795 12.59 11.33 -2.05
C MET A 795 12.51 9.97 -1.34
N ALA A 796 11.34 9.55 -0.93
CA ALA A 796 11.10 8.22 -0.39
C ALA A 796 11.47 7.12 -1.39
N ALA A 797 12.01 6.00 -0.90
CA ALA A 797 12.34 4.84 -1.72
C ALA A 797 11.10 3.93 -1.89
N HIS A 798 11.00 3.29 -3.06
CA HIS A 798 9.96 2.31 -3.37
C HIS A 798 10.63 1.00 -3.84
N PRO A 799 11.34 0.28 -2.94
CA PRO A 799 12.19 -0.85 -3.33
C PRO A 799 11.42 -2.03 -3.91
N ASP A 800 10.13 -2.17 -3.58
CA ASP A 800 9.28 -3.25 -4.08
C ASP A 800 8.53 -2.89 -5.38
N LEU A 801 8.68 -1.65 -5.85
CA LEU A 801 8.13 -1.26 -7.14
C LEU A 801 8.95 -1.91 -8.26
N LYS A 802 8.28 -2.65 -9.16
CA LYS A 802 8.95 -3.29 -10.29
C LYS A 802 9.63 -2.23 -11.18
N PRO A 803 10.84 -2.48 -11.70
CA PRO A 803 11.50 -1.55 -12.61
C PRO A 803 10.64 -1.12 -13.80
N SER A 804 9.85 -2.04 -14.38
CA SER A 804 8.89 -1.75 -15.44
C SER A 804 7.83 -0.72 -15.04
N ASP A 805 7.35 -0.80 -13.81
CA ASP A 805 6.30 0.08 -13.29
C ASP A 805 6.86 1.48 -13.01
N ALA A 806 8.06 1.56 -12.46
CA ALA A 806 8.81 2.82 -12.32
C ALA A 806 9.08 3.47 -13.68
N GLU A 807 9.43 2.69 -14.69
CA GLU A 807 9.62 3.17 -16.06
C GLU A 807 8.33 3.73 -16.69
N MET A 808 7.17 3.09 -16.46
CA MET A 808 5.89 3.60 -16.92
C MET A 808 5.53 4.95 -16.28
N ILE A 809 5.78 5.10 -14.98
CA ILE A 809 5.60 6.39 -14.29
C ILE A 809 6.50 7.47 -14.91
N VAL A 810 7.76 7.13 -15.19
CA VAL A 810 8.71 8.07 -15.81
C VAL A 810 8.31 8.39 -17.24
N ASP A 811 7.83 7.44 -18.04
CA ASP A 811 7.34 7.67 -19.40
C ASP A 811 6.16 8.67 -19.41
N TRP A 812 5.23 8.52 -18.46
CA TRP A 812 4.18 9.51 -18.27
C TRP A 812 4.75 10.90 -17.94
N ILE A 813 5.62 10.99 -16.92
CA ILE A 813 6.21 12.27 -16.50
C ILE A 813 6.93 12.96 -17.68
N LEU A 814 7.82 12.26 -18.38
CA LEU A 814 8.57 12.81 -19.51
C LEU A 814 7.68 13.16 -20.71
N GLY A 815 6.52 12.51 -20.82
CA GLY A 815 5.49 12.80 -21.82
C GLY A 815 4.76 14.14 -21.62
N LEU A 816 4.77 14.72 -20.42
CA LEU A 816 4.00 15.93 -20.10
C LEU A 816 4.43 17.20 -20.89
N ASN A 817 5.59 17.19 -21.49
CA ASN A 817 6.13 18.29 -22.31
C ASN A 817 6.24 17.97 -23.81
N LYS A 818 5.80 16.80 -24.26
CA LYS A 818 5.85 16.46 -25.70
C LYS A 818 4.79 17.24 -26.48
N LYS A 819 5.18 17.86 -27.58
CA LYS A 819 4.24 18.37 -28.60
C LYS A 819 3.51 17.16 -29.20
N GLU A 820 2.21 17.33 -29.52
CA GLU A 820 1.45 16.32 -30.26
C GLU A 820 2.16 15.99 -31.60
N GLU A 821 2.38 14.70 -31.83
CA GLU A 821 2.95 14.23 -33.08
C GLU A 821 1.93 14.45 -34.23
N PRO A 822 2.38 14.83 -35.44
CA PRO A 822 1.48 15.02 -36.56
C PRO A 822 0.77 13.69 -36.93
N SER A 823 -0.50 13.79 -37.30
CA SER A 823 -1.29 12.65 -37.75
C SER A 823 -0.63 11.95 -38.95
N LEU A 824 -0.60 10.62 -38.90
CA LEU A 824 -0.28 9.79 -40.06
C LEU A 824 -1.45 9.84 -41.10
N PRO A 825 -1.21 9.52 -42.40
CA PRO A 825 -2.28 9.39 -43.36
C PRO A 825 -3.30 8.31 -42.98
N SER A 826 -4.55 8.44 -43.43
CA SER A 826 -5.60 7.41 -43.23
C SER A 826 -5.30 6.10 -43.93
N LYS A 827 -4.40 6.08 -44.90
CA LYS A 827 -3.87 4.90 -45.58
C LYS A 827 -2.36 5.07 -45.70
N GLY A 828 -1.61 4.06 -45.29
CA GLY A 828 -0.17 4.17 -45.27
C GLY A 828 0.55 2.85 -44.99
N ILE A 829 1.86 2.96 -44.82
CA ILE A 829 2.74 1.85 -44.46
C ILE A 829 3.59 2.29 -43.30
N ILE A 830 3.63 1.46 -42.27
CA ILE A 830 4.53 1.63 -41.13
C ILE A 830 5.58 0.53 -41.20
N THR A 831 6.85 0.85 -41.15
CA THR A 831 7.93 -0.14 -41.08
C THR A 831 8.57 -0.10 -39.71
N PRO A 832 8.21 -1.02 -38.82
CA PRO A 832 8.80 -1.13 -37.46
C PRO A 832 10.30 -1.39 -37.54
N THR A 833 11.04 -0.92 -36.54
CA THR A 833 12.50 -1.14 -36.43
C THR A 833 12.83 -1.97 -35.21
N GLU A 834 14.05 -2.49 -35.10
CA GLU A 834 14.56 -3.14 -33.87
C GLU A 834 14.49 -2.21 -32.64
N LYS A 835 14.61 -0.91 -32.87
CA LYS A 835 14.49 0.11 -31.83
C LYS A 835 13.06 0.20 -31.27
N ASP A 836 12.06 -0.01 -32.10
CA ASP A 836 10.66 0.01 -31.72
C ASP A 836 10.28 -1.22 -30.89
N MET A 837 10.90 -2.38 -31.14
CA MET A 837 10.77 -3.56 -30.27
C MET A 837 11.26 -3.30 -28.84
N GLY A 838 12.28 -2.47 -28.66
CA GLY A 838 12.76 -2.04 -27.36
C GLY A 838 11.84 -1.03 -26.64
N ARG A 839 10.88 -0.42 -27.36
CA ARG A 839 9.91 0.54 -26.80
C ARG A 839 8.67 -0.14 -26.24
N GLY A 840 8.35 -1.36 -26.68
CA GLY A 840 7.18 -2.12 -26.21
C GLY A 840 6.95 -3.38 -27.03
N ASN A 841 6.26 -4.34 -26.44
CA ASN A 841 5.96 -5.62 -27.06
C ASN A 841 4.63 -5.63 -27.89
N ILE A 842 3.98 -4.49 -27.98
CA ILE A 842 2.75 -4.29 -28.76
C ILE A 842 2.91 -3.04 -29.63
N MET A 843 2.67 -3.17 -30.92
CA MET A 843 2.47 -2.06 -31.84
C MET A 843 0.97 -1.80 -32.00
N GLN A 844 0.55 -0.59 -31.73
CA GLN A 844 -0.84 -0.19 -31.80
C GLN A 844 -1.01 0.96 -32.79
N ILE A 845 -1.87 0.76 -33.79
CA ILE A 845 -2.31 1.81 -34.72
C ILE A 845 -3.70 2.25 -34.29
N THR A 846 -3.85 3.49 -33.88
CA THR A 846 -5.12 4.10 -33.46
C THR A 846 -5.57 5.12 -34.48
N ALA A 847 -6.83 5.03 -34.90
CA ALA A 847 -7.46 6.02 -35.74
C ALA A 847 -8.69 6.62 -35.07
N THR A 848 -8.85 7.95 -35.16
CA THR A 848 -10.04 8.65 -34.67
C THR A 848 -10.65 9.54 -35.76
N TYR A 849 -11.96 9.61 -35.72
CA TYR A 849 -12.72 10.51 -36.55
C TYR A 849 -13.85 11.13 -35.75
N THR A 850 -14.04 12.44 -35.87
CA THR A 850 -15.18 13.15 -35.29
C THR A 850 -16.07 13.61 -36.43
N ASP A 851 -17.34 13.15 -36.41
CA ASP A 851 -18.34 13.55 -37.44
C ASP A 851 -18.67 15.06 -37.32
N LYS A 852 -19.32 15.57 -38.33
CA LYS A 852 -19.72 17.00 -38.37
C LYS A 852 -20.97 17.28 -37.53
N GLY A 853 -21.60 16.24 -36.96
CA GLY A 853 -22.96 16.38 -36.46
C GLY A 853 -23.91 16.66 -37.60
N GLY A 854 -24.84 17.51 -37.47
CA GLY A 854 -25.71 17.95 -38.56
C GLY A 854 -27.06 18.43 -38.04
N LYS A 855 -27.62 19.43 -38.63
CA LYS A 855 -28.94 19.98 -38.25
C LYS A 855 -29.08 20.29 -36.75
N GLY A 856 -28.04 20.83 -36.13
CA GLY A 856 -28.03 21.16 -34.69
C GLY A 856 -27.72 19.98 -33.76
N LEU A 857 -27.32 18.83 -34.30
CA LEU A 857 -26.86 17.69 -33.50
C LEU A 857 -25.36 17.85 -33.15
N ARG A 858 -25.00 17.38 -31.95
CA ARG A 858 -23.62 17.45 -31.46
C ARG A 858 -22.73 16.43 -32.21
N PRO A 859 -21.53 16.81 -32.66
CA PRO A 859 -20.54 15.89 -33.21
C PRO A 859 -20.20 14.76 -32.23
N GLN A 860 -19.95 13.57 -32.78
CA GLN A 860 -19.50 12.38 -32.04
C GLN A 860 -18.17 11.89 -32.56
N SER A 861 -17.36 11.30 -31.70
CA SER A 861 -16.07 10.74 -32.07
C SER A 861 -16.10 9.21 -32.05
N GLY A 862 -15.59 8.59 -33.09
CA GLY A 862 -15.35 7.17 -33.20
C GLY A 862 -13.84 6.87 -33.10
N VAL A 863 -13.48 5.72 -32.56
CA VAL A 863 -12.09 5.25 -32.42
C VAL A 863 -11.98 3.82 -32.95
N GLY A 864 -10.96 3.56 -33.78
CA GLY A 864 -10.60 2.25 -34.26
C GLY A 864 -9.14 1.90 -33.97
N ASN A 865 -8.86 0.63 -33.75
CA ASN A 865 -7.52 0.16 -33.37
C ASN A 865 -7.12 -1.09 -34.16
N LEU A 866 -5.82 -1.18 -34.50
CA LEU A 866 -5.14 -2.38 -34.88
C LEU A 866 -4.01 -2.67 -33.91
N ILE A 867 -4.02 -3.86 -33.30
CA ILE A 867 -3.05 -4.29 -32.29
C ILE A 867 -2.24 -5.44 -32.84
N LEU A 868 -0.91 -5.26 -32.95
CA LEU A 868 0.03 -6.28 -33.40
C LEU A 868 1.05 -6.54 -32.28
N LYS A 869 1.30 -7.82 -31.98
CA LYS A 869 2.26 -8.25 -30.94
C LYS A 869 3.68 -8.28 -31.47
N SER A 870 4.66 -8.16 -30.59
CA SER A 870 6.06 -8.44 -30.90
C SER A 870 6.22 -9.89 -31.37
N PRO A 871 7.13 -10.16 -32.32
CA PRO A 871 7.41 -11.51 -32.77
C PRO A 871 8.15 -12.36 -31.72
N VAL A 872 8.52 -11.80 -30.56
CA VAL A 872 9.16 -12.53 -29.46
C VAL A 872 8.08 -13.06 -28.51
N ILE A 873 8.00 -14.37 -28.37
CA ILE A 873 7.05 -15.05 -27.49
C ILE A 873 7.82 -15.57 -26.27
N SER A 874 7.45 -15.10 -25.08
CA SER A 874 7.98 -15.62 -23.82
C SER A 874 7.38 -17.00 -23.51
N VAL A 875 8.16 -17.87 -22.86
CA VAL A 875 7.71 -19.23 -22.51
C VAL A 875 6.58 -19.28 -21.49
N ASP A 876 6.35 -18.18 -20.76
CA ASP A 876 5.28 -18.02 -19.78
C ASP A 876 4.04 -17.28 -20.30
N ALA A 877 4.08 -16.80 -21.56
CA ALA A 877 2.98 -16.03 -22.13
C ALA A 877 1.82 -16.93 -22.56
N ASN A 878 0.71 -16.92 -21.84
CA ASN A 878 -0.55 -17.63 -22.16
C ASN A 878 -0.37 -19.12 -22.48
N SER A 879 0.56 -19.80 -21.82
CA SER A 879 0.83 -21.21 -22.06
C SER A 879 0.20 -22.10 -20.99
N SER A 880 -0.50 -23.17 -21.42
CA SER A 880 -0.74 -24.31 -20.54
C SER A 880 0.49 -25.21 -20.57
N LEU A 881 0.90 -25.68 -19.38
CA LEU A 881 2.09 -26.51 -19.17
C LEU A 881 1.67 -27.93 -18.83
N GLU A 882 2.32 -28.89 -19.45
CA GLU A 882 2.16 -30.30 -19.10
C GLU A 882 3.57 -30.92 -18.98
N LYS A 883 3.92 -31.38 -17.76
CA LYS A 883 5.26 -31.90 -17.45
C LYS A 883 6.39 -30.94 -17.82
N VAL A 884 6.16 -29.65 -17.61
CA VAL A 884 7.11 -28.56 -17.78
C VAL A 884 7.02 -27.64 -16.56
N THR A 885 8.15 -27.27 -16.00
CA THR A 885 8.27 -26.29 -14.92
C THR A 885 8.81 -24.98 -15.47
N ILE A 886 8.28 -23.85 -15.02
CA ILE A 886 8.88 -22.54 -15.27
C ILE A 886 9.78 -22.20 -14.07
N ALA A 887 11.09 -22.18 -14.30
CA ALA A 887 12.11 -21.76 -13.34
C ALA A 887 12.53 -20.31 -13.63
N GLU A 888 13.06 -19.62 -12.62
CA GLU A 888 13.63 -18.29 -12.78
C GLU A 888 15.14 -18.32 -12.51
N PHE A 889 15.93 -17.78 -13.43
CA PHE A 889 17.38 -17.70 -13.30
C PHE A 889 17.91 -16.40 -13.93
N GLY A 890 18.62 -15.61 -13.13
CA GLY A 890 19.17 -14.33 -13.57
C GLY A 890 18.11 -13.34 -14.09
N GLY A 891 16.90 -13.31 -13.49
CA GLY A 891 15.78 -12.48 -13.91
C GLY A 891 15.10 -12.91 -15.23
N ARG A 892 15.38 -14.14 -15.70
CA ARG A 892 14.78 -14.73 -16.90
C ARG A 892 13.97 -15.97 -16.53
N LYS A 893 12.79 -16.11 -17.10
CA LYS A 893 11.96 -17.31 -16.98
C LYS A 893 12.40 -18.38 -17.97
N LEU A 894 12.48 -19.60 -17.51
CA LEU A 894 13.02 -20.77 -18.21
C LEU A 894 11.99 -21.90 -18.18
N ALA A 895 11.59 -22.45 -19.34
CA ALA A 895 10.76 -23.64 -19.40
C ALA A 895 11.65 -24.90 -19.47
N VAL A 896 11.50 -25.81 -18.52
CA VAL A 896 12.27 -27.04 -18.40
C VAL A 896 11.30 -28.23 -18.36
N ALA A 897 11.51 -29.20 -19.22
CA ALA A 897 10.73 -30.44 -19.18
C ALA A 897 11.13 -31.27 -17.94
N THR A 898 10.13 -31.67 -17.15
CA THR A 898 10.31 -32.45 -15.90
C THR A 898 10.24 -33.97 -16.08
N ASP A 899 9.82 -34.43 -17.25
CA ASP A 899 9.66 -35.84 -17.58
C ASP A 899 10.30 -36.17 -18.96
N GLN A 900 10.11 -37.39 -19.47
CA GLN A 900 10.55 -37.85 -20.78
C GLN A 900 10.07 -36.93 -21.90
N THR A 901 8.85 -36.39 -21.77
CA THR A 901 8.25 -35.44 -22.72
C THR A 901 7.53 -34.35 -21.94
N GLY A 902 7.84 -33.07 -22.26
CA GLY A 902 7.16 -31.89 -21.74
C GLY A 902 6.48 -31.11 -22.86
N LEU A 903 5.34 -30.50 -22.58
CA LEU A 903 4.55 -29.74 -23.56
C LEU A 903 4.30 -28.29 -23.07
N LEU A 904 4.49 -27.32 -23.98
CA LEU A 904 4.06 -25.95 -23.84
C LEU A 904 3.04 -25.63 -24.95
N ARG A 905 1.92 -25.05 -24.58
CA ARG A 905 0.86 -24.72 -25.52
C ARG A 905 0.64 -23.19 -25.54
N PHE A 906 0.77 -22.62 -26.73
CA PHE A 906 0.55 -21.19 -26.99
C PHE A 906 -0.76 -21.05 -27.77
N ASN A 907 -1.75 -20.39 -27.18
CA ASN A 907 -3.10 -20.37 -27.72
C ASN A 907 -3.31 -19.26 -28.74
N ASN A 908 -4.14 -19.58 -29.78
CA ASN A 908 -4.68 -18.61 -30.74
C ASN A 908 -3.61 -17.77 -31.47
N LEU A 909 -2.58 -18.44 -32.03
CA LEU A 909 -1.55 -17.80 -32.84
C LEU A 909 -1.85 -17.90 -34.32
N ASN A 910 -1.75 -16.78 -35.03
CA ASN A 910 -1.75 -16.77 -36.49
C ASN A 910 -0.31 -16.64 -37.00
N LEU A 911 0.25 -17.71 -37.52
CA LEU A 911 1.61 -17.77 -38.09
C LEU A 911 1.68 -17.57 -39.60
N SER A 912 0.61 -17.01 -40.20
CA SER A 912 0.66 -16.58 -41.60
C SER A 912 1.82 -15.62 -41.81
N ASN A 913 2.59 -15.79 -42.89
CA ASN A 913 3.81 -15.02 -43.19
C ASN A 913 5.01 -15.21 -42.22
N VAL A 914 5.00 -16.27 -41.41
CA VAL A 914 6.16 -16.69 -40.61
C VAL A 914 6.93 -17.77 -41.41
N ALA A 915 8.22 -17.57 -41.61
CA ALA A 915 9.12 -18.50 -42.28
C ALA A 915 9.79 -19.48 -41.33
N ALA A 916 10.15 -19.02 -40.15
CA ALA A 916 10.92 -19.81 -39.18
C ALA A 916 10.67 -19.36 -37.74
N LEU A 917 11.09 -20.20 -36.80
CA LEU A 917 11.19 -19.90 -35.35
C LEU A 917 12.67 -19.87 -34.95
N GLU A 918 13.14 -18.82 -34.34
CA GLU A 918 14.40 -18.78 -33.59
C GLU A 918 14.09 -19.09 -32.12
N MET A 919 14.55 -20.24 -31.64
CA MET A 919 14.41 -20.66 -30.26
C MET A 919 15.67 -20.29 -29.47
N ASN A 920 15.51 -19.59 -28.36
CA ASN A 920 16.60 -19.34 -27.41
C ASN A 920 16.52 -20.34 -26.26
N TYR A 921 17.66 -20.94 -25.91
CA TYR A 921 17.76 -21.97 -24.90
C TYR A 921 19.06 -21.89 -24.11
N MET A 922 19.13 -22.60 -22.98
CA MET A 922 20.30 -22.72 -22.13
C MET A 922 20.51 -24.19 -21.74
N MET A 923 21.76 -24.58 -21.61
CA MET A 923 22.19 -25.89 -21.08
C MET A 923 23.30 -25.68 -20.05
N ARG A 924 23.34 -26.50 -19.00
CA ARG A 924 24.47 -26.51 -18.04
C ARG A 924 25.66 -27.33 -18.53
N ALA A 925 25.39 -28.38 -19.24
CA ALA A 925 26.38 -29.29 -19.80
C ALA A 925 25.88 -29.85 -21.13
N VAL A 926 26.76 -30.47 -21.89
CA VAL A 926 26.42 -31.19 -23.12
C VAL A 926 25.52 -32.37 -22.78
N PRO A 927 24.38 -32.56 -23.49
CA PRO A 927 23.53 -33.72 -23.28
C PRO A 927 24.19 -35.05 -23.64
N ASP A 928 23.95 -36.10 -22.86
CA ASP A 928 24.49 -37.44 -23.13
C ASP A 928 23.82 -38.10 -24.35
N PHE A 929 22.52 -37.92 -24.49
CA PHE A 929 21.71 -38.49 -25.57
C PHE A 929 20.95 -37.42 -26.39
N GLY A 930 20.68 -36.25 -25.79
CA GLY A 930 20.09 -35.14 -26.43
C GLY A 930 18.57 -35.05 -26.35
N PHE A 931 18.02 -34.06 -27.03
CA PHE A 931 16.58 -33.70 -27.05
C PHE A 931 16.09 -33.53 -28.50
N VAL A 932 14.83 -33.88 -28.72
CA VAL A 932 14.04 -33.48 -29.88
C VAL A 932 13.02 -32.44 -29.45
N ILE A 933 13.06 -31.26 -30.07
CA ILE A 933 12.09 -30.20 -29.82
C ILE A 933 11.33 -29.99 -31.12
N SER A 934 10.00 -30.14 -31.06
CA SER A 934 9.12 -30.05 -32.24
C SER A 934 7.91 -29.14 -31.97
N TRP A 935 7.39 -28.54 -33.04
CA TRP A 935 6.24 -27.65 -32.98
C TRP A 935 5.09 -28.23 -33.82
N HIS A 936 3.91 -28.32 -33.18
CA HIS A 936 2.73 -29.00 -33.75
C HIS A 936 1.51 -28.07 -33.67
N VAL A 937 0.55 -28.33 -34.57
CA VAL A 937 -0.75 -27.64 -34.64
C VAL A 937 -1.73 -28.27 -33.65
N ASN A 938 -2.31 -27.51 -32.77
CA ASN A 938 -3.39 -27.83 -31.82
C ASN A 938 -3.12 -28.94 -30.76
N SER A 939 -2.32 -29.96 -31.07
CA SER A 939 -2.01 -31.06 -30.13
C SER A 939 -0.59 -31.56 -30.32
N ALA A 940 -0.07 -32.30 -29.34
CA ALA A 940 1.29 -32.89 -29.35
C ALA A 940 1.54 -33.86 -30.51
N ASP A 941 0.49 -34.43 -31.04
CA ASP A 941 0.50 -35.36 -32.19
C ASP A 941 -0.17 -34.74 -33.43
N GLY A 942 -0.40 -33.43 -33.40
CA GLY A 942 -0.94 -32.66 -34.51
C GLY A 942 0.06 -32.51 -35.65
N GLN A 943 -0.35 -31.79 -36.70
CA GLN A 943 0.52 -31.55 -37.85
C GLN A 943 1.84 -30.91 -37.42
N LEU A 944 2.97 -31.56 -37.79
CA LEU A 944 4.31 -31.05 -37.53
C LEU A 944 4.59 -29.81 -38.41
N LEU A 945 5.03 -28.75 -37.79
CA LEU A 945 5.45 -27.53 -38.48
C LEU A 945 6.96 -27.43 -38.63
N GLY A 946 7.73 -27.95 -37.66
CA GLY A 946 9.18 -27.93 -37.63
C GLY A 946 9.74 -28.68 -36.42
N GLU A 947 10.97 -29.14 -36.51
CA GLU A 947 11.67 -29.77 -35.40
C GLU A 947 13.17 -29.45 -35.42
N VAL A 948 13.80 -29.62 -34.27
CA VAL A 948 15.24 -29.51 -34.08
C VAL A 948 15.73 -30.55 -33.08
N LYS A 949 16.94 -31.08 -33.33
CA LYS A 949 17.63 -31.98 -32.44
C LYS A 949 18.78 -31.22 -31.74
N ILE A 950 18.87 -31.36 -30.44
CA ILE A 950 19.97 -30.88 -29.61
C ILE A 950 20.66 -32.09 -29.07
N GLY A 951 21.85 -32.42 -29.60
CA GLY A 951 22.57 -33.63 -29.31
C GLY A 951 23.90 -33.38 -28.55
N HIS A 952 24.68 -34.45 -28.34
CA HIS A 952 25.97 -34.43 -27.68
C HIS A 952 27.03 -33.61 -28.44
N ASP A 953 26.87 -33.41 -29.74
CA ASP A 953 27.71 -32.61 -30.63
C ASP A 953 27.36 -31.10 -30.57
N THR A 954 26.32 -30.71 -29.84
CA THR A 954 25.89 -29.31 -29.74
C THR A 954 26.83 -28.56 -28.78
N ASP A 955 27.50 -27.50 -29.29
CA ASP A 955 28.33 -26.65 -28.43
C ASP A 955 27.45 -26.03 -27.34
N PRO A 956 27.72 -26.24 -26.04
CA PRO A 956 26.93 -25.70 -24.94
C PRO A 956 26.97 -24.16 -24.86
N LYS A 957 27.87 -23.51 -25.60
CA LYS A 957 27.89 -22.04 -25.76
C LYS A 957 26.89 -21.55 -26.78
N VAL A 958 26.33 -22.41 -27.65
CA VAL A 958 25.25 -22.07 -28.56
C VAL A 958 23.96 -21.96 -27.75
N ASN A 959 23.34 -20.82 -27.78
CA ASN A 959 22.17 -20.50 -26.97
C ASN A 959 20.92 -20.19 -27.84
N LYS A 960 21.01 -20.41 -29.15
CA LYS A 960 19.92 -20.22 -30.09
C LYS A 960 19.98 -21.12 -31.30
N VAL A 961 18.84 -21.46 -31.86
CA VAL A 961 18.70 -22.22 -33.09
C VAL A 961 17.49 -21.73 -33.89
N THR A 962 17.65 -21.67 -35.21
CA THR A 962 16.55 -21.29 -36.13
C THR A 962 15.98 -22.55 -36.77
N VAL A 963 14.66 -22.75 -36.68
CA VAL A 963 13.92 -23.88 -37.20
C VAL A 963 12.97 -23.39 -38.30
N PRO A 964 13.17 -23.74 -39.54
CA PRO A 964 12.24 -23.44 -40.63
C PRO A 964 10.86 -24.09 -40.39
N LEU A 965 9.80 -23.32 -40.66
CA LEU A 965 8.44 -23.84 -40.59
C LEU A 965 7.93 -24.26 -41.97
N SER A 966 7.24 -25.39 -42.02
CA SER A 966 6.61 -25.94 -43.21
C SER A 966 5.13 -26.16 -42.97
N ASN A 967 4.34 -26.05 -44.03
CA ASN A 967 2.88 -26.36 -44.01
C ASN A 967 2.09 -25.60 -42.93
N VAL A 968 2.46 -24.34 -42.64
CA VAL A 968 1.78 -23.52 -41.67
C VAL A 968 0.32 -23.28 -42.12
N PRO A 969 -0.68 -23.63 -41.29
CA PRO A 969 -2.10 -23.40 -41.64
C PRO A 969 -2.43 -21.91 -41.77
N SER A 970 -3.42 -21.60 -42.56
CA SER A 970 -4.02 -20.26 -42.58
C SER A 970 -4.91 -20.04 -41.34
N GLY A 971 -4.93 -18.83 -40.80
CA GLY A 971 -5.74 -18.46 -39.63
C GLY A 971 -5.05 -18.76 -38.29
N ALA A 972 -5.81 -18.63 -37.20
CA ALA A 972 -5.31 -18.82 -35.85
C ALA A 972 -5.50 -20.27 -35.39
N PHE A 973 -4.47 -20.80 -34.69
CA PHE A 973 -4.46 -22.14 -34.12
C PHE A 973 -3.63 -22.17 -32.84
N ASN A 974 -3.69 -23.25 -32.08
CA ASN A 974 -2.82 -23.42 -30.90
C ASN A 974 -1.49 -24.04 -31.33
N LEU A 975 -0.38 -23.37 -31.04
CA LEU A 975 0.96 -23.90 -31.27
C LEU A 975 1.39 -24.73 -30.07
N VAL A 976 1.75 -25.99 -30.29
CA VAL A 976 2.23 -26.89 -29.23
C VAL A 976 3.71 -27.14 -29.44
N MET A 977 4.56 -26.72 -28.51
CA MET A 977 5.97 -27.09 -28.46
C MET A 977 6.10 -28.35 -27.60
N LYS A 978 6.70 -29.37 -28.17
CA LYS A 978 6.97 -30.67 -27.53
C LYS A 978 8.46 -30.82 -27.33
N ILE A 979 8.90 -31.00 -26.08
CA ILE A 979 10.30 -31.22 -25.69
C ILE A 979 10.42 -32.69 -25.30
N THR A 980 11.17 -33.50 -26.04
CA THR A 980 11.30 -34.93 -25.78
C THR A 980 12.77 -35.29 -25.60
N LYS A 981 13.11 -36.02 -24.53
CA LYS A 981 14.45 -36.62 -24.33
C LYS A 981 14.63 -37.72 -25.37
N SER A 982 15.75 -37.68 -26.10
CA SER A 982 16.08 -38.72 -27.10
C SER A 982 16.28 -40.11 -26.47
N ASN A 983 16.62 -40.17 -25.19
CA ASN A 983 16.72 -41.38 -24.40
C ASN A 983 16.20 -41.15 -22.97
N PRO A 984 15.44 -42.09 -22.36
CA PRO A 984 15.00 -41.96 -20.98
C PRO A 984 16.13 -41.80 -19.95
N LYS A 985 17.36 -42.21 -20.28
CA LYS A 985 18.55 -42.04 -19.43
C LYS A 985 19.19 -40.66 -19.50
N GLU A 986 18.68 -39.74 -20.30
CA GLU A 986 19.18 -38.34 -20.36
C GLU A 986 18.99 -37.66 -19.01
N LEU A 987 20.10 -37.30 -18.37
CA LEU A 987 20.11 -36.64 -17.06
C LEU A 987 20.23 -35.12 -17.18
N GLN A 988 20.72 -34.61 -18.32
CA GLN A 988 20.81 -33.18 -18.56
C GLN A 988 19.45 -32.58 -18.86
N ALA A 989 19.37 -31.25 -18.76
CA ALA A 989 18.16 -30.48 -19.09
C ALA A 989 18.47 -29.41 -20.13
N VAL A 990 17.53 -29.20 -21.04
CA VAL A 990 17.48 -28.03 -21.91
C VAL A 990 16.42 -27.08 -21.38
N ALA A 991 16.79 -25.85 -21.15
CA ALA A 991 15.92 -24.80 -20.64
C ALA A 991 15.60 -23.80 -21.77
N ILE A 992 14.33 -23.70 -22.15
CA ILE A 992 13.87 -22.77 -23.21
C ILE A 992 13.58 -21.43 -22.59
N THR A 993 14.12 -20.34 -23.17
CA THR A 993 13.93 -18.98 -22.63
C THR A 993 12.89 -18.16 -23.41
N SER A 994 12.90 -18.27 -24.73
CA SER A 994 11.95 -17.57 -25.60
C SER A 994 11.96 -18.15 -27.02
N MET A 995 10.95 -17.76 -27.80
CA MET A 995 10.90 -18.01 -29.23
C MET A 995 10.74 -16.68 -29.95
N LYS A 996 11.49 -16.45 -31.05
CA LYS A 996 11.31 -15.29 -31.92
C LYS A 996 10.79 -15.80 -33.29
N LEU A 997 9.65 -15.25 -33.72
CA LEU A 997 9.11 -15.52 -35.06
C LEU A 997 9.94 -14.74 -36.08
N ILE A 998 10.23 -15.38 -37.23
CA ILE A 998 10.94 -14.78 -38.36
C ILE A 998 9.97 -14.71 -39.54
N ALA A 999 9.79 -13.51 -40.08
CA ALA A 999 8.93 -13.29 -41.24
C ALA A 999 9.47 -13.99 -42.50
N LYS A 1000 8.55 -14.30 -43.47
CA LYS A 1000 8.90 -14.78 -44.82
C LYS A 1000 9.64 -13.72 -45.58
#